data_ea33c4ea3cefaea55728eb0260b9f0ba
#
_entry.id   ea33c4ea3cefaea55728eb0260b9f0ba
#
_cell.length_a   1.000
_cell.length_b   1.000
_cell.length_c   1.000
_cell.angle_alpha   90.00
_cell.angle_beta   90.00
_cell.angle_gamma   90.00
#
_symmetry.space_group_name_H-M   'P 1'
#
loop_
_entity.id
_entity.type
_entity.pdbx_description
1 polymer ?
#
loop_
_entity_poly.entity_id
_entity_poly.type
_entity_poly.pdbx_seq_one_letter_code
_entity_poly.pdbx_strand_id
1 'polypeptide(L)'
;MLSVRAATFAAFASLALAPVLAKAQDAPPATPPPTTPPVSLPPVTVSAGRGSDLEKLDVSTTVLTRAEVQAMPETGVDQIVNRIPGIWTFTVPTGQLHPTGQPVSIRGFGSSTTINTLVMVDGVPINDPYFRTVDWSRISKNSVERIEVIRGGGATSLWGNMAMGGVINIVTREPTKTGVAADVSYGSYNTANAETAGTVKVNDSLKVGVGYNHAQSSGYNLTPAQYQNANLVPTASKADNIDAAAYLTPNDSLKLLAKAYFHQAYEDGLVWNIAHNQWSSYRMQLGGSYQFDDKSSINFNAWAGGGTFGTINVASGSYTLNNVSATNQFVSQIETAPNSDQGGSLFYQAEFGLIKDIKIGVDAHRIVISDYNNLFASATSAPTSFIANGEHRLEGLFGQGTYRFTDIPLDVTIGLRGDFYQALNANVLTVNSATNVPVANSSASSFDPRIGLQFQMTDTVVLRAAAYRNFSSPGMNQMYRSFASGTSYTAINPNLQPMTNIGEEAGFDFKWREFNLSATIFNNNLDNFIDFVTVCNTNAACAAPFITAAGLSPSFTTVRQYNNVGSAVFQGIEIIGGWQALKDLRLNAGFTTTRAYLTSTNYPALEFTGVQLGQVPSWTVTAGAEWRPLPELAFTATLRSFPAYWNDTGHTQLNSAATLIDLGVSYSPAKAVDIYGSIQNLTNANYLAMGYTLTSFEGPTVSTTSIPALGMPLTAIAGLRVRF
;
A
#
# COMPACT_ATOMS: atom_id res chain seq x y z
N MET A 1 26.54 9.40 22.28
CA MET A 1 25.75 9.00 23.45
C MET A 1 24.44 8.34 23.01
N LEU A 2 24.51 7.19 22.40
CA LEU A 2 23.33 6.47 21.84
C LEU A 2 23.52 4.94 21.93
N SER A 3 23.98 4.44 23.09
CA SER A 3 24.24 3.00 23.26
C SER A 3 23.63 2.36 24.51
N VAL A 4 22.62 2.94 25.15
CA VAL A 4 22.15 2.40 26.47
C VAL A 4 20.63 2.05 26.47
N ARG A 5 19.88 2.15 25.40
CA ARG A 5 18.44 1.84 25.43
C ARG A 5 17.99 0.54 24.74
N ALA A 6 18.89 -0.21 24.13
CA ALA A 6 18.53 -1.47 23.46
C ALA A 6 18.51 -2.73 24.36
N ALA A 7 19.01 -2.65 25.58
CA ALA A 7 19.19 -3.83 26.43
C ALA A 7 18.00 -4.16 27.36
N THR A 8 17.01 -3.31 27.49
CA THR A 8 15.96 -3.48 28.50
C THR A 8 14.67 -4.17 27.99
N PHE A 9 14.52 -4.33 26.69
CA PHE A 9 13.34 -4.98 26.12
C PHE A 9 13.47 -6.49 25.84
N ALA A 10 14.69 -7.03 25.82
CA ALA A 10 14.92 -8.47 25.63
C ALA A 10 14.56 -9.32 26.87
N ALA A 11 14.37 -8.71 28.03
CA ALA A 11 14.12 -9.42 29.30
C ALA A 11 12.64 -9.80 29.53
N PHE A 12 11.68 -9.26 28.80
CA PHE A 12 10.26 -9.58 28.98
C PHE A 12 9.73 -10.73 28.12
N ALA A 13 10.43 -11.11 27.07
CA ALA A 13 10.03 -12.23 26.20
C ALA A 13 10.42 -13.61 26.76
N SER A 14 11.26 -13.68 27.79
CA SER A 14 11.81 -14.94 28.32
C SER A 14 11.00 -15.55 29.46
N LEU A 15 9.96 -14.94 29.95
CA LEU A 15 9.23 -15.39 31.16
C LEU A 15 7.88 -16.09 30.89
N ALA A 16 7.49 -16.35 29.65
CA ALA A 16 6.20 -16.98 29.34
C ALA A 16 6.27 -18.44 28.83
N LEU A 17 7.42 -19.08 28.86
CA LEU A 17 7.56 -20.50 28.46
C LEU A 17 7.86 -21.41 29.65
N ALA A 18 6.88 -21.59 30.54
CA ALA A 18 6.85 -22.77 31.41
C ALA A 18 5.85 -23.77 30.80
N PRO A 19 6.23 -25.02 30.57
CA PRO A 19 5.33 -26.00 29.96
C PRO A 19 4.30 -26.50 30.96
N VAL A 20 3.05 -26.16 30.75
CA VAL A 20 1.93 -26.86 31.40
C VAL A 20 1.61 -28.10 30.55
N LEU A 21 2.25 -29.21 30.89
CA LEU A 21 1.86 -30.54 30.45
C LEU A 21 0.65 -30.98 31.27
N ALA A 22 -0.57 -30.72 30.78
CA ALA A 22 -1.78 -31.34 31.28
C ALA A 22 -2.16 -32.52 30.39
N LYS A 23 -2.25 -33.70 31.00
CA LYS A 23 -2.70 -34.96 30.38
C LYS A 23 -4.15 -34.82 29.88
N ALA A 24 -4.38 -35.10 28.61
CA ALA A 24 -5.73 -35.32 28.10
C ALA A 24 -6.24 -36.68 28.59
N GLN A 25 -7.37 -36.67 29.25
CA GLN A 25 -8.19 -37.87 29.52
C GLN A 25 -9.26 -37.97 28.43
N ASP A 26 -9.36 -39.15 27.85
CA ASP A 26 -10.38 -39.50 26.85
C ASP A 26 -11.77 -39.51 27.47
N ALA A 27 -12.70 -38.79 26.88
CA ALA A 27 -14.14 -38.89 27.13
C ALA A 27 -14.84 -39.47 25.89
N PRO A 28 -15.86 -40.35 26.07
CA PRO A 28 -16.53 -41.01 24.96
C PRO A 28 -17.40 -40.04 24.14
N PRO A 29 -17.68 -40.35 22.85
CA PRO A 29 -18.35 -39.44 21.94
C PRO A 29 -19.84 -39.28 22.29
N ALA A 30 -20.24 -38.04 22.52
CA ALA A 30 -21.65 -37.66 22.64
C ALA A 30 -22.26 -37.44 21.24
N THR A 31 -23.46 -38.01 21.03
CA THR A 31 -24.30 -37.78 19.86
C THR A 31 -24.66 -36.30 19.70
N PRO A 32 -24.50 -35.73 18.49
CA PRO A 32 -24.81 -34.31 18.29
C PRO A 32 -26.32 -34.06 18.24
N PRO A 33 -26.83 -33.00 18.90
CA PRO A 33 -28.18 -32.52 18.68
C PRO A 33 -28.32 -31.87 17.31
N PRO A 34 -29.54 -31.73 16.75
CA PRO A 34 -29.74 -31.10 15.43
C PRO A 34 -29.36 -29.65 15.50
N THR A 35 -28.29 -29.32 14.74
CA THR A 35 -27.76 -27.97 14.64
C THR A 35 -28.63 -27.13 13.71
N THR A 36 -29.42 -26.22 14.26
CA THR A 36 -29.69 -24.95 13.59
C THR A 36 -28.32 -24.29 13.35
N PRO A 37 -28.00 -23.84 12.11
CA PRO A 37 -26.74 -23.15 11.88
C PRO A 37 -26.68 -21.93 12.81
N PRO A 38 -25.56 -21.71 13.51
CA PRO A 38 -25.42 -20.53 14.35
C PRO A 38 -25.59 -19.29 13.46
N VAL A 39 -26.47 -18.38 13.86
CA VAL A 39 -26.56 -17.05 13.26
C VAL A 39 -25.19 -16.41 13.48
N SER A 40 -24.35 -16.45 12.45
CA SER A 40 -23.05 -15.80 12.45
C SER A 40 -23.31 -14.30 12.42
N LEU A 41 -23.17 -13.65 13.57
CA LEU A 41 -23.15 -12.20 13.62
C LEU A 41 -22.07 -11.69 12.69
N PRO A 42 -22.33 -10.66 11.83
CA PRO A 42 -21.31 -10.10 10.99
C PRO A 42 -20.11 -9.64 11.85
N PRO A 43 -18.88 -9.81 11.39
CA PRO A 43 -17.69 -9.32 12.09
C PRO A 43 -17.81 -7.82 12.37
N VAL A 44 -17.08 -7.30 13.36
CA VAL A 44 -16.89 -5.84 13.50
C VAL A 44 -16.51 -5.30 12.13
N THR A 45 -17.24 -4.28 11.65
CA THR A 45 -17.24 -3.93 10.24
C THR A 45 -15.95 -3.17 9.87
N VAL A 46 -14.91 -3.92 9.64
CA VAL A 46 -13.60 -3.44 9.12
C VAL A 46 -13.44 -3.70 7.62
N SER A 47 -14.55 -3.96 6.94
CA SER A 47 -14.61 -4.25 5.50
C SER A 47 -14.38 -2.99 4.66
N ALA A 48 -13.75 -3.14 3.49
CA ALA A 48 -13.61 -2.09 2.48
C ALA A 48 -14.97 -1.50 2.05
N GLY A 49 -16.02 -2.30 2.03
CA GLY A 49 -17.40 -1.88 1.79
C GLY A 49 -18.14 -1.34 3.01
N ARG A 50 -17.46 -1.12 4.15
CA ARG A 50 -18.11 -0.72 5.42
C ARG A 50 -19.33 -1.58 5.75
N GLY A 51 -19.21 -2.91 5.58
CA GLY A 51 -20.28 -3.89 5.85
C GLY A 51 -21.12 -4.28 4.63
N SER A 52 -20.95 -3.66 3.47
CA SER A 52 -21.54 -4.17 2.24
C SER A 52 -20.93 -5.51 1.86
N ASP A 53 -21.75 -6.37 1.28
CA ASP A 53 -21.30 -7.59 0.64
C ASP A 53 -20.57 -7.24 -0.65
N LEU A 54 -19.25 -7.44 -0.68
CA LEU A 54 -18.41 -7.04 -1.81
C LEU A 54 -18.74 -7.78 -3.11
N GLU A 55 -19.32 -8.98 -3.02
CA GLU A 55 -19.77 -9.74 -4.19
C GLU A 55 -21.04 -9.15 -4.83
N LYS A 56 -21.74 -8.27 -4.10
CA LYS A 56 -22.98 -7.60 -4.54
C LYS A 56 -22.78 -6.11 -4.79
N LEU A 57 -21.55 -5.64 -4.97
CA LEU A 57 -21.33 -4.26 -5.36
C LEU A 57 -21.46 -4.10 -6.88
N ASP A 58 -21.90 -2.93 -7.26
CA ASP A 58 -22.06 -2.49 -8.65
C ASP A 58 -20.75 -2.07 -9.34
N VAL A 59 -19.60 -2.36 -8.70
CA VAL A 59 -18.24 -2.07 -9.16
C VAL A 59 -17.36 -3.31 -9.11
N SER A 60 -16.20 -3.23 -9.77
CA SER A 60 -15.23 -4.33 -9.78
C SER A 60 -14.60 -4.55 -8.41
N THR A 61 -14.75 -5.74 -7.86
CA THR A 61 -14.20 -6.14 -6.55
C THR A 61 -13.37 -7.41 -6.65
N THR A 62 -12.54 -7.66 -5.64
CA THR A 62 -11.84 -8.93 -5.43
C THR A 62 -11.68 -9.17 -3.94
N VAL A 63 -11.96 -10.40 -3.52
CA VAL A 63 -11.66 -10.84 -2.15
C VAL A 63 -10.73 -12.05 -2.26
N LEU A 64 -9.53 -11.93 -1.71
CA LEU A 64 -8.64 -13.07 -1.48
C LEU A 64 -8.86 -13.59 -0.07
N THR A 65 -9.28 -14.83 0.03
CA THR A 65 -9.49 -15.51 1.31
C THR A 65 -8.17 -15.88 1.97
N ARG A 66 -8.20 -16.17 3.28
CA ARG A 66 -7.02 -16.67 4.00
C ARG A 66 -6.40 -17.89 3.31
N ALA A 67 -7.22 -18.83 2.86
CA ALA A 67 -6.72 -20.04 2.21
C ALA A 67 -5.93 -19.70 0.95
N GLU A 68 -6.42 -18.79 0.12
CA GLU A 68 -5.75 -18.32 -1.09
C GLU A 68 -4.47 -17.57 -0.76
N VAL A 69 -4.50 -16.62 0.19
CA VAL A 69 -3.32 -15.86 0.64
C VAL A 69 -2.22 -16.81 1.15
N GLN A 70 -2.58 -17.81 1.98
CA GLN A 70 -1.62 -18.74 2.54
C GLN A 70 -1.05 -19.71 1.50
N ALA A 71 -1.83 -20.06 0.47
CA ALA A 71 -1.41 -20.96 -0.61
C ALA A 71 -0.42 -20.31 -1.59
N MET A 72 -0.44 -18.99 -1.74
CA MET A 72 0.44 -18.27 -2.68
C MET A 72 1.92 -18.47 -2.31
N PRO A 73 2.81 -18.65 -3.31
CA PRO A 73 4.26 -18.78 -3.09
C PRO A 73 4.94 -17.49 -2.63
N GLU A 74 4.31 -16.34 -2.85
CA GLU A 74 4.81 -15.04 -2.45
C GLU A 74 4.90 -14.92 -0.92
N THR A 75 5.99 -14.33 -0.43
CA THR A 75 6.27 -14.20 1.00
C THR A 75 5.80 -12.86 1.58
N GLY A 76 5.84 -11.80 0.77
CA GLY A 76 5.38 -10.45 1.14
C GLY A 76 3.93 -10.18 0.73
N VAL A 77 3.22 -9.39 1.52
CA VAL A 77 1.83 -8.98 1.18
C VAL A 77 1.81 -8.06 -0.03
N ASP A 78 2.82 -7.22 -0.24
CA ASP A 78 3.05 -6.43 -1.46
C ASP A 78 3.08 -7.30 -2.72
N GLN A 79 3.80 -8.42 -2.67
CA GLN A 79 3.89 -9.37 -3.77
C GLN A 79 2.55 -10.07 -4.04
N ILE A 80 1.82 -10.46 -2.97
CA ILE A 80 0.47 -11.05 -3.07
C ILE A 80 -0.51 -10.08 -3.71
N VAL A 81 -0.54 -8.84 -3.24
CA VAL A 81 -1.42 -7.78 -3.77
C VAL A 81 -1.11 -7.53 -5.26
N ASN A 82 0.15 -7.61 -5.65
CA ASN A 82 0.61 -7.46 -7.03
C ASN A 82 0.16 -8.60 -7.98
N ARG A 83 -0.41 -9.70 -7.44
CA ARG A 83 -1.06 -10.78 -8.23
C ARG A 83 -2.53 -10.50 -8.52
N ILE A 84 -3.12 -9.50 -7.87
CA ILE A 84 -4.51 -9.12 -8.10
C ILE A 84 -4.59 -8.29 -9.39
N PRO A 85 -5.42 -8.68 -10.38
CA PRO A 85 -5.55 -7.94 -11.63
C PRO A 85 -5.90 -6.47 -11.41
N GLY A 86 -5.31 -5.58 -12.21
CA GLY A 86 -5.50 -4.14 -12.11
C GLY A 86 -4.69 -3.44 -11.01
N ILE A 87 -3.94 -4.19 -10.18
CA ILE A 87 -3.04 -3.63 -9.18
C ILE A 87 -1.60 -3.69 -9.70
N TRP A 88 -0.87 -2.61 -9.43
CA TRP A 88 0.54 -2.50 -9.74
C TRP A 88 1.32 -2.00 -8.52
N THR A 89 2.33 -2.78 -8.12
CA THR A 89 3.46 -2.37 -7.29
C THR A 89 4.73 -2.69 -8.05
N PHE A 90 5.88 -2.16 -7.68
CA PHE A 90 7.13 -2.63 -8.28
C PHE A 90 7.35 -4.11 -7.99
N THR A 91 8.07 -4.79 -8.88
CA THR A 91 8.40 -6.21 -8.74
C THR A 91 9.66 -6.44 -7.89
N VAL A 92 10.11 -5.41 -7.21
CA VAL A 92 11.18 -5.44 -6.21
C VAL A 92 10.53 -5.53 -4.84
N PRO A 93 10.96 -6.43 -3.95
CA PRO A 93 10.40 -6.52 -2.60
C PRO A 93 10.53 -5.19 -1.83
N THR A 94 9.58 -4.91 -0.95
CA THR A 94 9.51 -3.68 -0.16
C THR A 94 10.83 -3.34 0.54
N GLY A 95 11.47 -4.31 1.19
CA GLY A 95 12.74 -4.08 1.88
C GLY A 95 13.97 -3.87 0.97
N GLN A 96 13.78 -3.80 -0.35
CA GLN A 96 14.80 -3.50 -1.35
C GLN A 96 14.55 -2.16 -2.04
N LEU A 97 13.53 -1.41 -1.64
CA LEU A 97 13.10 -0.15 -2.23
C LEU A 97 13.23 0.98 -1.22
N HIS A 98 13.68 2.15 -1.70
CA HIS A 98 13.61 3.35 -0.88
C HIS A 98 12.17 3.59 -0.40
N PRO A 99 11.92 3.82 0.90
CA PRO A 99 10.57 3.93 1.46
C PRO A 99 9.67 4.93 0.75
N THR A 100 10.20 6.04 0.29
CA THR A 100 9.43 7.07 -0.45
C THR A 100 9.15 6.70 -1.90
N GLY A 101 9.75 5.63 -2.41
CA GLY A 101 9.64 5.16 -3.80
C GLY A 101 8.73 3.95 -3.98
N GLN A 102 7.90 3.59 -3.00
CA GLN A 102 7.05 2.39 -3.02
C GLN A 102 5.64 2.72 -3.51
N PRO A 103 5.35 2.63 -4.83
CA PRO A 103 4.03 2.92 -5.37
C PRO A 103 3.07 1.77 -5.08
N VAL A 104 1.81 2.09 -4.93
CA VAL A 104 0.68 1.18 -5.06
C VAL A 104 -0.36 1.84 -5.94
N SER A 105 -0.74 1.17 -7.00
CA SER A 105 -1.63 1.71 -8.02
C SER A 105 -2.72 0.71 -8.36
N ILE A 106 -3.94 1.18 -8.46
CA ILE A 106 -5.06 0.46 -9.06
C ILE A 106 -5.43 1.19 -10.36
N ARG A 107 -5.51 0.47 -11.50
CA ARG A 107 -5.88 1.03 -12.81
C ARG A 107 -4.98 2.20 -13.27
N GLY A 108 -3.73 2.23 -12.82
CA GLY A 108 -2.79 3.31 -13.13
C GLY A 108 -2.90 4.54 -12.21
N PHE A 109 -3.84 4.57 -11.27
CA PHE A 109 -3.98 5.66 -10.28
C PHE A 109 -2.91 5.56 -9.19
N GLY A 110 -1.71 5.97 -9.50
CA GLY A 110 -0.60 6.01 -8.55
C GLY A 110 0.71 5.72 -9.25
N SER A 111 1.63 6.62 -9.05
CA SER A 111 3.05 6.45 -9.32
C SER A 111 3.80 6.66 -8.00
N SER A 112 5.11 6.55 -7.99
CA SER A 112 5.92 6.94 -6.82
C SER A 112 5.79 8.43 -6.46
N THR A 113 5.24 9.24 -7.35
CA THR A 113 5.04 10.68 -7.14
C THR A 113 3.60 11.05 -6.81
N THR A 114 2.63 10.21 -7.16
CA THR A 114 1.20 10.54 -7.03
C THR A 114 0.39 9.30 -6.64
N ILE A 115 0.29 9.03 -5.33
CA ILE A 115 -0.42 7.85 -4.81
C ILE A 115 -1.87 8.21 -4.51
N ASN A 116 -2.81 7.56 -5.19
CA ASN A 116 -4.26 7.74 -5.06
C ASN A 116 -5.00 6.41 -4.83
N THR A 117 -4.33 5.46 -4.20
CA THR A 117 -4.90 4.20 -3.74
C THR A 117 -4.87 4.14 -2.23
N LEU A 118 -6.02 4.02 -1.61
CA LEU A 118 -6.13 3.88 -0.15
C LEU A 118 -5.84 2.44 0.26
N VAL A 119 -4.84 2.25 1.10
CA VAL A 119 -4.52 0.95 1.70
C VAL A 119 -4.81 0.98 3.18
N MET A 120 -5.53 -0.03 3.67
CA MET A 120 -5.97 -0.11 5.05
C MET A 120 -5.62 -1.46 5.68
N VAL A 121 -5.44 -1.47 6.99
CA VAL A 121 -5.50 -2.67 7.83
C VAL A 121 -6.65 -2.50 8.80
N ASP A 122 -7.61 -3.41 8.77
CA ASP A 122 -8.80 -3.38 9.61
C ASP A 122 -9.56 -2.03 9.56
N GLY A 123 -9.67 -1.46 8.35
CA GLY A 123 -10.36 -0.20 8.11
C GLY A 123 -9.62 1.05 8.58
N VAL A 124 -8.34 0.94 8.93
CA VAL A 124 -7.48 2.09 9.29
C VAL A 124 -6.45 2.29 8.20
N PRO A 125 -6.31 3.51 7.64
CA PRO A 125 -5.31 3.82 6.63
C PRO A 125 -3.88 3.49 7.11
N ILE A 126 -3.09 2.85 6.25
CA ILE A 126 -1.69 2.55 6.52
C ILE A 126 -0.73 3.25 5.55
N ASN A 127 -1.25 3.97 4.57
CA ASN A 127 -0.43 4.87 3.78
C ASN A 127 0.30 5.82 4.73
N ASP A 128 1.62 6.01 4.50
CA ASP A 128 2.39 6.96 5.30
C ASP A 128 1.76 8.35 5.25
N PRO A 129 1.54 9.01 6.38
CA PRO A 129 0.85 10.29 6.41
C PRO A 129 1.54 11.41 5.62
N TYR A 130 2.88 11.35 5.50
CA TYR A 130 3.68 12.34 4.78
C TYR A 130 3.87 11.99 3.31
N PHE A 131 4.36 10.76 3.02
CA PHE A 131 4.72 10.31 1.66
C PHE A 131 3.59 9.63 0.91
N ARG A 132 2.54 9.14 1.61
CA ARG A 132 1.43 8.32 1.10
C ARG A 132 1.83 6.92 0.60
N THR A 133 3.09 6.58 0.63
CA THR A 133 3.60 5.24 0.33
C THR A 133 3.14 4.23 1.38
N VAL A 134 3.30 2.96 1.09
CA VAL A 134 2.90 1.88 2.00
C VAL A 134 4.12 1.05 2.36
N ASP A 135 4.46 1.03 3.63
CA ASP A 135 5.44 0.07 4.15
C ASP A 135 4.74 -1.28 4.41
N TRP A 136 4.88 -2.19 3.47
CA TRP A 136 4.27 -3.51 3.53
C TRP A 136 4.94 -4.44 4.54
N SER A 137 6.16 -4.15 4.99
CA SER A 137 6.90 -4.97 5.97
C SER A 137 6.24 -5.00 7.34
N ARG A 138 5.31 -4.06 7.60
CA ARG A 138 4.48 -4.04 8.81
C ARG A 138 3.40 -5.11 8.87
N ILE A 139 3.14 -5.82 7.76
CA ILE A 139 2.03 -6.77 7.65
C ILE A 139 2.59 -8.17 7.43
N SER A 140 2.45 -9.03 8.44
CA SER A 140 2.75 -10.45 8.28
C SER A 140 1.68 -11.13 7.43
N LYS A 141 2.11 -11.97 6.44
CA LYS A 141 1.24 -12.84 5.66
C LYS A 141 0.34 -13.72 6.55
N ASN A 142 0.88 -14.21 7.68
CA ASN A 142 0.15 -15.09 8.59
C ASN A 142 -0.96 -14.38 9.36
N SER A 143 -0.85 -13.07 9.58
CA SER A 143 -1.89 -12.27 10.24
C SER A 143 -3.11 -12.04 9.37
N VAL A 144 -2.99 -12.20 8.04
CA VAL A 144 -4.06 -11.91 7.09
C VAL A 144 -5.18 -12.95 7.15
N GLU A 145 -6.41 -12.50 7.35
CA GLU A 145 -7.64 -13.29 7.21
C GLU A 145 -8.18 -13.19 5.78
N ARG A 146 -8.17 -11.99 5.19
CA ARG A 146 -8.53 -11.77 3.79
C ARG A 146 -8.01 -10.43 3.31
N ILE A 147 -7.89 -10.30 2.01
CA ILE A 147 -7.57 -9.02 1.33
C ILE A 147 -8.79 -8.66 0.48
N GLU A 148 -9.33 -7.49 0.72
CA GLU A 148 -10.48 -6.93 0.02
C GLU A 148 -10.03 -5.79 -0.89
N VAL A 149 -10.45 -5.81 -2.15
CA VAL A 149 -10.15 -4.77 -3.13
C VAL A 149 -11.43 -4.27 -3.77
N ILE A 150 -11.62 -2.96 -3.74
CA ILE A 150 -12.64 -2.25 -4.53
C ILE A 150 -11.88 -1.39 -5.52
N ARG A 151 -12.13 -1.58 -6.81
CA ARG A 151 -11.44 -0.82 -7.87
C ARG A 151 -12.23 0.41 -8.29
N GLY A 152 -11.51 1.40 -8.78
CA GLY A 152 -12.10 2.67 -9.21
C GLY A 152 -12.72 3.47 -8.07
N GLY A 153 -13.41 4.54 -8.42
CA GLY A 153 -14.04 5.44 -7.44
C GLY A 153 -15.30 4.90 -6.76
N GLY A 154 -15.66 3.62 -6.97
CA GLY A 154 -16.87 3.05 -6.39
C GLY A 154 -16.90 3.03 -4.86
N ALA A 155 -15.74 3.03 -4.20
CA ALA A 155 -15.63 3.15 -2.76
C ALA A 155 -15.55 4.59 -2.24
N THR A 156 -15.44 5.59 -3.10
CA THR A 156 -15.16 6.97 -2.72
C THR A 156 -16.29 7.60 -1.93
N SER A 157 -17.55 7.22 -2.22
CA SER A 157 -18.70 7.65 -1.42
C SER A 157 -18.59 7.23 0.05
N LEU A 158 -17.84 6.17 0.35
CA LEU A 158 -17.64 5.69 1.71
C LEU A 158 -16.31 6.15 2.33
N TRP A 159 -15.21 6.27 1.53
CA TRP A 159 -13.86 6.49 2.06
C TRP A 159 -13.23 7.85 1.72
N GLY A 160 -13.75 8.57 0.70
CA GLY A 160 -13.29 9.91 0.33
C GLY A 160 -11.84 9.96 -0.15
N ASN A 161 -11.05 10.79 0.49
CA ASN A 161 -9.68 11.09 0.10
C ASN A 161 -8.79 9.86 -0.10
N MET A 162 -7.93 9.89 -1.13
CA MET A 162 -7.02 8.81 -1.57
C MET A 162 -7.70 7.57 -2.18
N ALA A 163 -9.03 7.43 -2.13
CA ALA A 163 -9.73 6.29 -2.70
C ALA A 163 -10.05 6.45 -4.21
N MET A 164 -9.41 7.39 -4.91
CA MET A 164 -9.68 7.71 -6.31
C MET A 164 -9.41 6.53 -7.26
N GLY A 165 -8.30 5.82 -7.06
CA GLY A 165 -7.99 4.58 -7.78
C GLY A 165 -8.70 3.36 -7.22
N GLY A 166 -9.10 3.42 -5.96
CA GLY A 166 -9.75 2.34 -5.23
C GLY A 166 -9.22 2.14 -3.82
N VAL A 167 -9.66 1.07 -3.21
CA VAL A 167 -9.35 0.71 -1.82
C VAL A 167 -8.83 -0.71 -1.75
N ILE A 168 -7.75 -0.92 -1.01
CA ILE A 168 -7.24 -2.22 -0.59
C ILE A 168 -7.37 -2.28 0.92
N ASN A 169 -8.15 -3.22 1.45
CA ASN A 169 -8.29 -3.42 2.89
C ASN A 169 -7.81 -4.82 3.27
N ILE A 170 -6.84 -4.89 4.15
CA ILE A 170 -6.31 -6.11 4.70
C ILE A 170 -6.98 -6.35 6.04
N VAL A 171 -7.80 -7.39 6.12
CA VAL A 171 -8.47 -7.77 7.35
C VAL A 171 -7.61 -8.78 8.07
N THR A 172 -7.28 -8.48 9.32
CA THR A 172 -6.47 -9.37 10.14
C THR A 172 -7.33 -10.40 10.87
N ARG A 173 -6.70 -11.51 11.23
CA ARG A 173 -7.36 -12.65 11.87
C ARG A 173 -7.84 -12.32 13.28
N GLU A 174 -9.09 -12.60 13.57
CA GLU A 174 -9.63 -12.62 14.92
C GLU A 174 -9.28 -13.96 15.60
N PRO A 175 -8.79 -13.98 16.85
CA PRO A 175 -8.58 -15.21 17.62
C PRO A 175 -9.88 -15.96 17.84
N THR A 176 -9.92 -17.26 17.57
CA THR A 176 -11.11 -18.09 17.80
C THR A 176 -10.98 -19.01 19.02
N LYS A 177 -9.75 -19.35 19.40
CA LYS A 177 -9.43 -20.26 20.51
C LYS A 177 -8.12 -19.87 21.16
N THR A 178 -7.90 -20.35 22.38
CA THR A 178 -6.58 -20.28 23.01
C THR A 178 -5.59 -21.14 22.25
N GLY A 179 -4.40 -20.62 22.02
CA GLY A 179 -3.36 -21.32 21.31
C GLY A 179 -2.14 -20.46 21.05
N VAL A 180 -1.07 -21.11 20.59
CA VAL A 180 0.18 -20.47 20.15
C VAL A 180 0.49 -20.95 18.75
N ALA A 181 0.96 -20.04 17.90
CA ALA A 181 1.49 -20.37 16.58
C ALA A 181 2.91 -19.82 16.47
N ALA A 182 3.77 -20.57 15.81
CA ALA A 182 5.10 -20.11 15.42
C ALA A 182 5.35 -20.47 13.96
N ASP A 183 6.01 -19.57 13.23
CA ASP A 183 6.42 -19.76 11.84
C ASP A 183 7.88 -19.32 11.71
N VAL A 184 8.72 -20.16 11.13
CA VAL A 184 10.10 -19.83 10.83
C VAL A 184 10.44 -20.21 9.42
N SER A 185 11.14 -19.35 8.69
CA SER A 185 11.60 -19.66 7.35
C SER A 185 12.99 -19.09 7.07
N TYR A 186 13.68 -19.74 6.14
CA TYR A 186 15.00 -19.32 5.70
C TYR A 186 15.17 -19.58 4.20
N GLY A 187 15.93 -18.73 3.52
CA GLY A 187 16.13 -18.85 2.09
C GLY A 187 17.26 -18.02 1.50
N SER A 188 17.14 -17.79 0.20
CA SER A 188 18.12 -17.04 -0.59
C SER A 188 18.41 -15.68 0.02
N TYR A 189 19.62 -15.18 -0.19
CA TYR A 189 20.09 -13.88 0.30
C TYR A 189 20.02 -13.75 1.84
N ASN A 190 20.24 -14.85 2.56
CA ASN A 190 20.07 -14.90 4.02
C ASN A 190 18.71 -14.37 4.50
N THR A 191 17.69 -14.53 3.67
CA THR A 191 16.33 -14.11 4.06
C THR A 191 15.83 -15.04 5.15
N ALA A 192 15.54 -14.48 6.31
CA ALA A 192 14.99 -15.19 7.45
C ALA A 192 13.74 -14.47 7.96
N ASN A 193 12.70 -15.23 8.26
CA ASN A 193 11.51 -14.74 8.94
C ASN A 193 11.25 -15.61 10.17
N ALA A 194 10.85 -14.97 11.27
CA ALA A 194 10.40 -15.64 12.47
C ALA A 194 9.15 -14.91 13.00
N GLU A 195 8.07 -15.65 13.15
CA GLU A 195 6.81 -15.12 13.63
C GLU A 195 6.29 -15.97 14.78
N THR A 196 5.76 -15.32 15.80
CA THR A 196 5.03 -15.98 16.88
C THR A 196 3.74 -15.22 17.17
N ALA A 197 2.67 -15.96 17.45
CA ALA A 197 1.39 -15.38 17.85
C ALA A 197 0.79 -16.22 18.98
N GLY A 198 0.45 -15.57 20.06
CA GLY A 198 -0.30 -16.15 21.19
C GLY A 198 -1.72 -15.61 21.25
N THR A 199 -2.69 -16.48 21.46
CA THR A 199 -4.09 -16.09 21.62
C THR A 199 -4.66 -16.73 22.88
N VAL A 200 -5.49 -15.99 23.61
CA VAL A 200 -6.18 -16.47 24.80
C VAL A 200 -7.66 -16.12 24.68
N LYS A 201 -8.51 -17.13 24.70
CA LYS A 201 -9.93 -16.96 24.97
C LYS A 201 -10.09 -16.91 26.49
N VAL A 202 -10.16 -15.69 27.05
CA VAL A 202 -10.26 -15.47 28.51
C VAL A 202 -11.60 -16.00 29.02
N ASN A 203 -12.67 -15.73 28.26
CA ASN A 203 -14.02 -16.26 28.45
C ASN A 203 -14.79 -16.16 27.12
N ASP A 204 -16.11 -16.43 27.14
CA ASP A 204 -16.91 -16.36 25.90
C ASP A 204 -17.03 -14.96 25.34
N SER A 205 -16.86 -13.92 26.14
CA SER A 205 -16.97 -12.52 25.74
C SER A 205 -15.64 -11.88 25.40
N LEU A 206 -14.51 -12.36 25.93
CA LEU A 206 -13.19 -11.70 25.78
C LEU A 206 -12.14 -12.63 25.18
N LYS A 207 -11.55 -12.20 24.07
CA LYS A 207 -10.41 -12.84 23.41
C LYS A 207 -9.28 -11.82 23.31
N VAL A 208 -8.05 -12.25 23.53
CA VAL A 208 -6.85 -11.42 23.46
C VAL A 208 -5.81 -12.12 22.60
N GLY A 209 -5.12 -11.38 21.76
CA GLY A 209 -4.02 -11.87 20.95
C GLY A 209 -2.80 -10.95 21.05
N VAL A 210 -1.61 -11.54 20.97
CA VAL A 210 -0.33 -10.81 20.84
C VAL A 210 0.49 -11.50 19.76
N GLY A 211 1.08 -10.72 18.86
CA GLY A 211 1.94 -11.17 17.79
C GLY A 211 3.30 -10.50 17.83
N TYR A 212 4.32 -11.24 17.37
CA TYR A 212 5.64 -10.71 17.04
C TYR A 212 6.10 -11.30 15.72
N ASN A 213 6.60 -10.46 14.84
CA ASN A 213 7.20 -10.86 13.58
C ASN A 213 8.55 -10.18 13.41
N HIS A 214 9.56 -10.98 13.04
CA HIS A 214 10.87 -10.53 12.63
C HIS A 214 11.15 -10.99 11.21
N ALA A 215 11.57 -10.07 10.33
CA ALA A 215 11.98 -10.36 8.97
C ALA A 215 13.34 -9.70 8.70
N GLN A 216 14.24 -10.43 8.02
CA GLN A 216 15.51 -9.87 7.59
C GLN A 216 15.96 -10.48 6.26
N SER A 217 16.76 -9.74 5.51
CA SER A 217 17.41 -10.20 4.28
C SER A 217 18.73 -9.46 4.07
N SER A 218 19.75 -10.14 3.56
CA SER A 218 20.95 -9.47 3.05
C SER A 218 20.72 -8.81 1.67
N GLY A 219 19.56 -9.07 1.07
CA GLY A 219 19.18 -8.54 -0.24
C GLY A 219 20.09 -8.99 -1.39
N TYR A 220 19.75 -8.53 -2.57
CA TYR A 220 20.53 -8.77 -3.77
C TYR A 220 21.01 -7.43 -4.36
N ASN A 221 21.99 -7.48 -5.26
CA ASN A 221 22.50 -6.27 -5.89
C ASN A 221 21.51 -5.77 -6.94
N LEU A 222 20.88 -4.63 -6.67
CA LEU A 222 19.91 -4.00 -7.58
C LEU A 222 20.57 -3.41 -8.84
N THR A 223 21.86 -3.10 -8.77
CA THR A 223 22.58 -2.46 -9.86
C THR A 223 23.06 -3.50 -10.88
N PRO A 224 22.76 -3.37 -12.18
CA PRO A 224 23.29 -4.25 -13.22
C PRO A 224 24.81 -4.30 -13.22
N ALA A 225 25.39 -5.45 -13.59
CA ALA A 225 26.81 -5.75 -13.46
C ALA A 225 27.74 -4.69 -14.09
N GLN A 226 27.33 -4.12 -15.24
CA GLN A 226 28.09 -3.08 -15.95
C GLN A 226 28.19 -1.74 -15.21
N TYR A 227 27.32 -1.52 -14.19
CA TYR A 227 27.31 -0.30 -13.37
C TYR A 227 27.84 -0.53 -11.97
N GLN A 228 28.20 -1.76 -11.62
CA GLN A 228 28.66 -2.11 -10.27
C GLN A 228 30.06 -1.60 -9.97
N ASN A 229 30.30 -1.25 -8.71
CA ASN A 229 31.60 -0.91 -8.16
C ASN A 229 31.69 -1.33 -6.67
N ALA A 230 32.85 -1.16 -6.04
CA ALA A 230 33.08 -1.59 -4.66
C ALA A 230 32.19 -0.90 -3.61
N ASN A 231 31.54 0.19 -3.94
CA ASN A 231 30.70 0.97 -3.04
C ASN A 231 29.19 0.76 -3.25
N LEU A 232 28.84 0.06 -4.34
CA LEU A 232 27.45 -0.35 -4.61
C LEU A 232 27.24 -1.75 -4.05
N VAL A 233 26.35 -1.87 -3.11
CA VAL A 233 26.14 -3.09 -2.33
C VAL A 233 24.70 -3.56 -2.43
N PRO A 234 24.39 -4.83 -2.14
CA PRO A 234 23.04 -5.29 -1.92
C PRO A 234 22.33 -4.47 -0.83
N THR A 235 21.04 -4.24 -0.98
CA THR A 235 20.24 -3.58 0.05
C THR A 235 19.83 -4.60 1.11
N ALA A 236 20.47 -4.56 2.26
CA ALA A 236 20.05 -5.37 3.40
C ALA A 236 18.81 -4.74 4.06
N SER A 237 17.90 -5.57 4.53
CA SER A 237 16.70 -5.12 5.21
C SER A 237 16.42 -5.91 6.48
N LYS A 238 15.78 -5.22 7.44
CA LYS A 238 15.31 -5.80 8.69
C LYS A 238 14.04 -5.12 9.12
N ALA A 239 13.04 -5.89 9.57
CA ALA A 239 11.82 -5.36 10.13
C ALA A 239 11.38 -6.14 11.37
N ASP A 240 10.91 -5.42 12.37
CA ASP A 240 10.34 -5.97 13.60
C ASP A 240 8.92 -5.41 13.79
N ASN A 241 7.94 -6.28 14.04
CA ASN A 241 6.54 -5.94 14.29
C ASN A 241 6.07 -6.54 15.60
N ILE A 242 5.39 -5.75 16.39
CA ILE A 242 4.68 -6.21 17.59
C ILE A 242 3.23 -5.72 17.46
N ASP A 243 2.28 -6.63 17.62
CA ASP A 243 0.88 -6.32 17.63
C ASP A 243 0.18 -6.93 18.84
N ALA A 244 -0.86 -6.27 19.32
CA ALA A 244 -1.76 -6.76 20.33
C ALA A 244 -3.22 -6.42 19.97
N ALA A 245 -4.14 -7.32 20.24
CA ALA A 245 -5.56 -7.13 19.97
C ALA A 245 -6.42 -7.70 21.09
N ALA A 246 -7.50 -7.00 21.43
CA ALA A 246 -8.54 -7.47 22.32
C ALA A 246 -9.90 -7.36 21.63
N TYR A 247 -10.64 -8.44 21.63
CA TYR A 247 -11.99 -8.54 21.07
C TYR A 247 -12.96 -8.83 22.22
N LEU A 248 -13.90 -7.91 22.44
CA LEU A 248 -14.86 -7.98 23.50
C LEU A 248 -16.27 -8.05 22.92
N THR A 249 -17.02 -9.11 23.25
CA THR A 249 -18.41 -9.33 22.86
C THR A 249 -19.23 -9.58 24.12
N PRO A 250 -19.62 -8.51 24.86
CA PRO A 250 -20.31 -8.66 26.15
C PRO A 250 -21.68 -9.33 26.04
N ASN A 251 -22.31 -9.15 24.88
CA ASN A 251 -23.60 -9.74 24.52
C ASN A 251 -23.71 -9.82 22.98
N ASP A 252 -24.83 -10.36 22.49
CA ASP A 252 -25.05 -10.56 21.04
C ASP A 252 -25.16 -9.26 20.25
N SER A 253 -25.46 -8.14 20.91
CA SER A 253 -25.64 -6.84 20.25
C SER A 253 -24.36 -5.99 20.20
N LEU A 254 -23.39 -6.17 21.09
CA LEU A 254 -22.22 -5.32 21.23
C LEU A 254 -20.93 -6.06 20.93
N LYS A 255 -20.18 -5.56 19.96
CA LYS A 255 -18.81 -6.00 19.66
C LYS A 255 -17.87 -4.83 19.77
N LEU A 256 -16.74 -5.01 20.44
CA LEU A 256 -15.69 -4.02 20.60
C LEU A 256 -14.33 -4.63 20.21
N LEU A 257 -13.48 -3.81 19.66
CA LEU A 257 -12.13 -4.12 19.22
C LEU A 257 -11.18 -3.07 19.74
N ALA A 258 -10.10 -3.48 20.40
CA ALA A 258 -8.95 -2.63 20.67
C ALA A 258 -7.70 -3.27 20.07
N LYS A 259 -6.91 -2.49 19.34
CA LYS A 259 -5.63 -2.94 18.77
C LYS A 259 -4.54 -1.94 19.08
N ALA A 260 -3.32 -2.45 19.22
CA ALA A 260 -2.11 -1.66 19.27
C ALA A 260 -1.04 -2.36 18.43
N TYR A 261 -0.27 -1.59 17.68
CA TYR A 261 0.92 -2.13 17.02
C TYR A 261 2.10 -1.18 17.11
N PHE A 262 3.28 -1.77 17.04
CA PHE A 262 4.55 -1.09 16.88
C PHE A 262 5.31 -1.77 15.74
N HIS A 263 5.92 -0.96 14.90
CA HIS A 263 6.69 -1.39 13.75
C HIS A 263 8.00 -0.62 13.68
N GLN A 264 9.07 -1.31 13.29
CA GLN A 264 10.35 -0.71 12.99
C GLN A 264 10.99 -1.47 11.83
N ALA A 265 11.47 -0.72 10.83
CA ALA A 265 12.20 -1.28 9.69
C ALA A 265 13.49 -0.49 9.44
N TYR A 266 14.48 -1.19 8.90
CA TYR A 266 15.78 -0.65 8.50
C TYR A 266 16.15 -1.20 7.15
N GLU A 267 16.77 -0.35 6.34
CA GLU A 267 17.38 -0.70 5.06
C GLU A 267 18.80 -0.12 5.04
N ASP A 268 19.77 -0.99 4.89
CA ASP A 268 21.18 -0.64 4.83
C ASP A 268 21.71 -0.87 3.43
N GLY A 269 22.50 0.07 2.93
CA GLY A 269 23.15 -0.08 1.64
C GLY A 269 22.21 0.08 0.45
N LEU A 270 21.18 0.94 0.53
CA LEU A 270 20.34 1.22 -0.64
C LEU A 270 21.21 1.79 -1.76
N VAL A 271 21.66 0.89 -2.65
CA VAL A 271 22.64 1.12 -3.71
C VAL A 271 24.05 1.45 -3.17
N TRP A 272 24.20 2.37 -2.22
CA TRP A 272 25.49 2.80 -1.64
C TRP A 272 25.72 2.21 -0.25
N ASN A 273 26.94 1.75 0.05
CA ASN A 273 27.30 1.06 1.28
C ASN A 273 27.12 1.88 2.58
N ILE A 274 27.05 3.21 2.49
CA ILE A 274 26.80 4.10 3.63
C ILE A 274 25.40 4.71 3.64
N ALA A 275 24.55 4.35 2.66
CA ALA A 275 23.15 4.75 2.66
C ALA A 275 22.38 3.96 3.72
N HIS A 276 21.46 4.62 4.39
CA HIS A 276 20.64 4.02 5.45
C HIS A 276 19.25 4.63 5.46
N ASN A 277 18.23 3.78 5.54
CA ASN A 277 16.86 4.19 5.78
C ASN A 277 16.33 3.52 7.04
N GLN A 278 15.51 4.24 7.76
CA GLN A 278 14.76 3.67 8.88
C GLN A 278 13.33 4.15 8.85
N TRP A 279 12.44 3.28 9.27
CA TRP A 279 11.04 3.59 9.44
C TRP A 279 10.54 3.05 10.77
N SER A 280 9.89 3.88 11.57
CA SER A 280 9.20 3.44 12.76
C SER A 280 7.78 3.97 12.78
N SER A 281 6.84 3.18 13.26
CA SER A 281 5.46 3.62 13.44
C SER A 281 4.80 2.88 14.59
N TYR A 282 3.86 3.55 15.22
CA TYR A 282 2.99 2.98 16.25
C TYR A 282 1.57 3.44 16.03
N ARG A 283 0.61 2.63 16.43
CA ARG A 283 -0.81 2.98 16.34
C ARG A 283 -1.64 2.26 17.39
N MET A 284 -2.64 2.97 17.90
CA MET A 284 -3.73 2.41 18.69
C MET A 284 -5.03 2.58 17.90
N GLN A 285 -5.88 1.58 17.97
CA GLN A 285 -7.20 1.55 17.30
C GLN A 285 -8.25 1.08 18.30
N LEU A 286 -9.40 1.74 18.25
CA LEU A 286 -10.63 1.31 18.92
C LEU A 286 -11.72 1.21 17.86
N GLY A 287 -12.38 0.08 17.78
CA GLY A 287 -13.50 -0.16 16.88
C GLY A 287 -14.64 -0.84 17.59
N GLY A 288 -15.81 -0.75 17.01
CA GLY A 288 -16.96 -1.44 17.55
C GLY A 288 -18.21 -1.32 16.71
N SER A 289 -19.16 -2.20 16.99
CA SER A 289 -20.50 -2.18 16.43
C SER A 289 -21.52 -2.50 17.49
N TYR A 290 -22.65 -1.79 17.46
CA TYR A 290 -23.83 -2.09 18.24
C TYR A 290 -24.99 -2.38 17.30
N GLN A 291 -25.53 -3.58 17.41
CA GLN A 291 -26.69 -4.07 16.66
C GLN A 291 -27.96 -3.69 17.41
N PHE A 292 -28.84 -2.91 16.81
CA PHE A 292 -30.15 -2.57 17.40
C PHE A 292 -31.16 -3.67 17.16
N ASP A 293 -31.14 -4.24 15.95
CA ASP A 293 -31.96 -5.35 15.50
C ASP A 293 -31.25 -6.10 14.35
N ASP A 294 -31.89 -7.08 13.73
CA ASP A 294 -31.31 -7.88 12.62
C ASP A 294 -30.95 -7.08 11.38
N LYS A 295 -31.40 -5.83 11.28
CA LYS A 295 -31.29 -5.00 10.08
C LYS A 295 -30.58 -3.68 10.32
N SER A 296 -30.29 -3.32 11.56
CA SER A 296 -29.71 -2.02 11.86
C SER A 296 -28.60 -2.07 12.89
N SER A 297 -27.55 -1.30 12.65
CA SER A 297 -26.39 -1.18 13.53
C SER A 297 -25.76 0.22 13.46
N ILE A 298 -25.05 0.57 14.52
CA ILE A 298 -24.10 1.68 14.52
C ILE A 298 -22.69 1.12 14.61
N ASN A 299 -21.79 1.68 13.81
CA ASN A 299 -20.41 1.22 13.71
C ASN A 299 -19.46 2.41 13.89
N PHE A 300 -18.38 2.20 14.63
CA PHE A 300 -17.34 3.19 14.80
C PHE A 300 -15.95 2.59 14.66
N ASN A 301 -15.00 3.39 14.23
CA ASN A 301 -13.59 3.08 14.21
C ASN A 301 -12.81 4.36 14.48
N ALA A 302 -11.88 4.33 15.41
CA ALA A 302 -11.04 5.46 15.76
C ALA A 302 -9.60 4.99 15.93
N TRP A 303 -8.64 5.82 15.52
CA TRP A 303 -7.22 5.52 15.67
C TRP A 303 -6.42 6.77 16.02
N ALA A 304 -5.30 6.53 16.67
CA ALA A 304 -4.27 7.53 16.90
C ALA A 304 -2.90 6.86 16.86
N GLY A 305 -1.95 7.52 16.23
CA GLY A 305 -0.61 7.01 16.08
C GLY A 305 0.36 8.04 15.53
N GLY A 306 1.50 7.56 15.11
CA GLY A 306 2.51 8.36 14.47
C GLY A 306 3.68 7.50 14.03
N GLY A 307 4.66 8.14 13.47
CA GLY A 307 5.85 7.48 12.99
C GLY A 307 6.99 8.45 12.74
N THR A 308 8.10 7.90 12.37
CA THR A 308 9.27 8.67 11.93
C THR A 308 9.91 7.94 10.77
N PHE A 309 10.06 8.65 9.67
CA PHE A 309 10.93 8.25 8.58
C PHE A 309 12.29 8.93 8.78
N GLY A 310 13.38 8.18 8.53
CA GLY A 310 14.73 8.70 8.51
C GLY A 310 15.50 8.16 7.32
N THR A 311 16.30 9.00 6.65
CA THR A 311 17.16 8.57 5.54
C THR A 311 18.52 9.25 5.60
N ILE A 312 19.54 8.48 5.23
CA ILE A 312 20.88 8.97 4.91
C ILE A 312 21.13 8.65 3.44
N ASN A 313 21.04 9.66 2.59
CA ASN A 313 21.35 9.55 1.18
C ASN A 313 22.82 9.90 0.91
N VAL A 314 23.35 9.32 -0.15
CA VAL A 314 24.77 9.35 -0.48
C VAL A 314 24.96 9.89 -1.89
N ALA A 315 26.01 10.68 -2.06
CA ALA A 315 26.51 11.10 -3.37
C ALA A 315 27.96 10.65 -3.54
N SER A 316 28.41 10.54 -4.79
CA SER A 316 29.77 10.19 -5.14
C SER A 316 30.52 11.39 -5.74
N GLY A 317 31.81 11.51 -5.45
CA GLY A 317 32.66 12.60 -5.92
C GLY A 317 33.04 12.52 -7.41
N SER A 318 33.00 11.36 -8.03
CA SER A 318 33.10 11.20 -9.48
C SER A 318 32.49 9.87 -9.93
N TYR A 319 31.68 9.93 -10.95
CA TYR A 319 31.03 8.78 -11.55
C TYR A 319 31.16 8.86 -13.07
N THR A 320 31.98 8.01 -13.67
CA THR A 320 31.98 7.80 -15.12
C THR A 320 31.31 6.47 -15.44
N LEU A 321 30.41 6.46 -16.43
CA LEU A 321 29.54 5.33 -16.77
C LEU A 321 30.29 4.01 -17.04
N ASN A 322 31.57 4.07 -17.43
CA ASN A 322 32.40 2.92 -17.80
C ASN A 322 33.65 2.72 -16.89
N ASN A 323 33.87 3.58 -15.93
CA ASN A 323 34.98 3.51 -14.98
C ASN A 323 34.59 4.15 -13.68
N VAL A 324 33.70 3.44 -12.93
CA VAL A 324 33.19 3.94 -11.68
C VAL A 324 34.30 3.89 -10.62
N SER A 325 35.10 4.95 -10.57
CA SER A 325 35.98 5.20 -9.44
C SER A 325 35.15 5.81 -8.33
N ALA A 326 34.70 4.97 -7.43
CA ALA A 326 33.90 5.38 -6.28
C ALA A 326 34.76 5.89 -5.11
N THR A 327 35.76 6.68 -5.38
CA THR A 327 36.79 7.03 -4.39
C THR A 327 36.35 8.08 -3.37
N ASN A 328 35.22 8.75 -3.53
CA ASN A 328 34.82 9.84 -2.63
C ASN A 328 33.29 9.84 -2.37
N GLN A 329 32.78 8.79 -1.76
CA GLN A 329 31.42 8.83 -1.24
C GLN A 329 31.32 9.81 -0.07
N PHE A 330 30.19 10.53 -0.02
CA PHE A 330 29.85 11.32 1.15
C PHE A 330 28.32 11.34 1.37
N VAL A 331 27.94 11.59 2.60
CA VAL A 331 26.52 11.78 2.95
C VAL A 331 26.06 13.08 2.32
N SER A 332 25.12 12.99 1.38
CA SER A 332 24.57 14.15 0.68
C SER A 332 23.29 14.69 1.32
N GLN A 333 22.61 13.84 2.11
CA GLN A 333 21.38 14.21 2.80
C GLN A 333 21.20 13.39 4.08
N ILE A 334 20.75 14.06 5.13
CA ILE A 334 20.19 13.43 6.33
C ILE A 334 18.81 14.02 6.54
N GLU A 335 17.78 13.21 6.43
CA GLU A 335 16.39 13.61 6.61
C GLU A 335 15.76 12.83 7.77
N THR A 336 14.93 13.50 8.56
CA THR A 336 14.13 12.90 9.61
C THR A 336 12.76 13.55 9.60
N ALA A 337 11.72 12.77 9.32
CA ALA A 337 10.35 13.24 9.16
C ALA A 337 9.40 12.57 10.16
N PRO A 338 9.31 13.05 11.41
CA PRO A 338 8.29 12.61 12.34
C PRO A 338 6.90 13.07 11.92
N ASN A 339 5.92 12.22 12.14
CA ASN A 339 4.52 12.50 11.87
C ASN A 339 3.60 12.01 12.98
N SER A 340 2.40 12.57 13.05
CA SER A 340 1.28 12.04 13.82
C SER A 340 0.04 11.94 12.95
N ASP A 341 -0.74 10.91 13.19
CA ASP A 341 -1.90 10.51 12.41
C ASP A 341 -3.01 10.07 13.37
N GLN A 342 -4.14 10.73 13.31
CA GLN A 342 -5.31 10.41 14.11
C GLN A 342 -6.58 10.61 13.29
N GLY A 343 -7.55 9.70 13.49
CA GLY A 343 -8.80 9.80 12.77
C GLY A 343 -9.85 8.85 13.30
N GLY A 344 -10.97 8.86 12.62
CA GLY A 344 -12.07 7.97 12.96
C GLY A 344 -13.26 8.11 12.03
N SER A 345 -14.17 7.17 12.14
CA SER A 345 -15.45 7.16 11.44
C SER A 345 -16.54 6.65 12.35
N LEU A 346 -17.73 7.18 12.15
CA LEU A 346 -18.97 6.75 12.81
C LEU A 346 -20.05 6.67 11.75
N PHE A 347 -20.73 5.53 11.63
CA PHE A 347 -21.83 5.41 10.67
C PHE A 347 -22.93 4.48 11.18
N TYR A 348 -24.15 4.83 10.82
CA TYR A 348 -25.33 4.01 10.98
C TYR A 348 -25.54 3.20 9.70
N GLN A 349 -25.84 1.92 9.84
CA GLN A 349 -26.19 1.00 8.76
C GLN A 349 -27.57 0.44 9.01
N ALA A 350 -28.41 0.36 7.96
CA ALA A 350 -29.74 -0.18 8.08
C ALA A 350 -30.27 -0.77 6.78
N GLU A 351 -31.36 -1.56 6.91
CA GLU A 351 -32.25 -1.92 5.80
C GLU A 351 -33.67 -1.48 6.13
N PHE A 352 -34.34 -0.85 5.18
CA PHE A 352 -35.72 -0.39 5.36
C PHE A 352 -36.58 -0.70 4.12
N GLY A 353 -37.43 -1.71 4.25
CA GLY A 353 -38.29 -2.16 3.13
C GLY A 353 -37.46 -2.59 1.91
N LEU A 354 -37.65 -1.88 0.79
CA LEU A 354 -36.94 -2.10 -0.46
C LEU A 354 -35.57 -1.36 -0.53
N ILE A 355 -35.29 -0.51 0.45
CA ILE A 355 -34.00 0.18 0.53
C ILE A 355 -33.06 -0.67 1.37
N LYS A 356 -32.02 -1.16 0.73
CA LYS A 356 -30.99 -2.01 1.30
C LYS A 356 -29.69 -1.21 1.44
N ASP A 357 -28.78 -1.72 2.27
CA ASP A 357 -27.44 -1.18 2.42
C ASP A 357 -27.40 0.34 2.69
N ILE A 358 -28.38 0.84 3.47
CA ILE A 358 -28.39 2.24 3.90
C ILE A 358 -27.20 2.46 4.82
N LYS A 359 -26.40 3.48 4.51
CA LYS A 359 -25.30 3.94 5.36
C LYS A 359 -25.34 5.47 5.43
N ILE A 360 -25.25 6.00 6.63
CA ILE A 360 -25.13 7.45 6.86
C ILE A 360 -24.05 7.64 7.92
N GLY A 361 -23.07 8.47 7.66
CA GLY A 361 -21.97 8.61 8.59
C GLY A 361 -21.07 9.80 8.34
N VAL A 362 -20.10 9.91 9.24
CA VAL A 362 -19.06 10.93 9.23
C VAL A 362 -17.70 10.28 9.41
N ASP A 363 -16.68 10.89 8.87
CA ASP A 363 -15.29 10.57 9.17
C ASP A 363 -14.43 11.83 9.28
N ALA A 364 -13.34 11.70 10.01
CA ALA A 364 -12.37 12.78 10.17
C ALA A 364 -10.95 12.19 10.24
N HIS A 365 -9.99 12.91 9.67
CA HIS A 365 -8.59 12.54 9.67
C HIS A 365 -7.72 13.79 9.83
N ARG A 366 -6.83 13.79 10.82
CA ARG A 366 -5.87 14.84 11.10
C ARG A 366 -4.46 14.29 11.01
N ILE A 367 -3.62 14.93 10.20
CA ILE A 367 -2.21 14.61 10.00
C ILE A 367 -1.37 15.82 10.37
N VAL A 368 -0.31 15.62 11.15
CA VAL A 368 0.69 16.65 11.45
C VAL A 368 2.06 16.09 11.12
N ILE A 369 2.86 16.88 10.39
CA ILE A 369 4.23 16.51 10.04
C ILE A 369 5.22 17.57 10.49
N SER A 370 6.44 17.09 10.74
CA SER A 370 7.65 17.92 10.70
C SER A 370 8.70 17.19 9.87
N ASP A 371 9.44 17.92 9.06
CA ASP A 371 10.49 17.38 8.20
C ASP A 371 11.77 18.18 8.46
N TYR A 372 12.81 17.51 8.91
CA TYR A 372 14.14 18.05 9.18
C TYR A 372 15.10 17.50 8.14
N ASN A 373 15.52 18.33 7.20
CA ASN A 373 16.31 17.92 6.05
C ASN A 373 17.62 18.70 5.98
N ASN A 374 18.73 18.00 6.13
CA ASN A 374 20.09 18.53 6.04
C ASN A 374 20.75 18.10 4.74
N LEU A 375 21.10 19.04 3.88
CA LEU A 375 21.73 18.82 2.60
C LEU A 375 23.20 19.21 2.64
N PHE A 376 24.08 18.32 2.20
CA PHE A 376 25.53 18.52 2.15
C PHE A 376 26.01 18.61 0.68
N ALA A 377 26.70 19.67 0.35
CA ALA A 377 27.29 19.85 -1.00
C ALA A 377 28.60 19.08 -1.18
N SER A 378 29.25 18.68 -0.11
CA SER A 378 30.49 17.87 -0.10
C SER A 378 30.68 17.21 1.26
N ALA A 379 31.66 16.32 1.35
CA ALA A 379 32.03 15.65 2.61
C ALA A 379 32.45 16.60 3.74
N THR A 380 32.86 17.81 3.44
CA THR A 380 33.38 18.80 4.39
C THR A 380 32.54 20.07 4.48
N SER A 381 31.47 20.19 3.68
CA SER A 381 30.59 21.35 3.73
C SER A 381 29.69 21.32 4.95
N ALA A 382 29.41 22.52 5.52
CA ALA A 382 28.28 22.65 6.42
C ALA A 382 26.97 22.35 5.68
N PRO A 383 25.98 21.74 6.32
CA PRO A 383 24.71 21.48 5.70
C PRO A 383 23.90 22.75 5.46
N THR A 384 23.11 22.76 4.40
CA THR A 384 21.93 23.61 4.29
C THR A 384 20.75 22.87 4.88
N SER A 385 20.15 23.43 5.93
CA SER A 385 19.09 22.75 6.69
C SER A 385 17.73 23.38 6.38
N PHE A 386 16.76 22.52 6.06
CA PHE A 386 15.35 22.89 5.88
C PHE A 386 14.51 22.25 6.98
N ILE A 387 13.58 23.01 7.49
CA ILE A 387 12.55 22.51 8.42
C ILE A 387 11.21 22.86 7.80
N ALA A 388 10.41 21.83 7.49
CA ALA A 388 9.03 22.00 7.04
C ALA A 388 8.08 21.45 8.10
N ASN A 389 7.02 22.19 8.38
CA ASN A 389 5.94 21.74 9.25
C ASN A 389 4.61 21.93 8.52
N GLY A 390 3.60 21.16 8.89
CA GLY A 390 2.27 21.32 8.34
C GLY A 390 1.25 20.41 9.01
N GLU A 391 -0.02 20.82 8.87
CA GLU A 391 -1.17 20.05 9.33
C GLU A 391 -2.20 19.95 8.21
N HIS A 392 -2.70 18.75 7.94
CA HIS A 392 -3.86 18.51 7.11
C HIS A 392 -5.02 18.02 7.96
N ARG A 393 -6.21 18.57 7.69
CA ARG A 393 -7.49 18.06 8.20
C ARG A 393 -8.39 17.69 7.05
N LEU A 394 -8.99 16.54 7.17
CA LEU A 394 -9.92 15.96 6.23
C LEU A 394 -11.16 15.55 7.00
N GLU A 395 -12.32 16.02 6.59
CA GLU A 395 -13.59 15.71 7.22
C GLU A 395 -14.58 15.31 6.12
N GLY A 396 -15.36 14.25 6.37
CA GLY A 396 -16.33 13.73 5.41
C GLY A 396 -17.69 13.50 6.04
N LEU A 397 -18.72 13.85 5.29
CA LEU A 397 -20.11 13.46 5.56
C LEU A 397 -20.57 12.60 4.39
N PHE A 398 -21.11 11.41 4.64
CA PHE A 398 -21.52 10.50 3.57
C PHE A 398 -22.87 9.84 3.84
N GLY A 399 -23.54 9.50 2.76
CA GLY A 399 -24.75 8.68 2.76
C GLY A 399 -24.81 7.81 1.52
N GLN A 400 -25.30 6.58 1.69
CA GLN A 400 -25.53 5.62 0.60
C GLN A 400 -26.78 4.82 0.88
N GLY A 401 -27.46 4.38 -0.17
CA GLY A 401 -28.54 3.41 -0.08
C GLY A 401 -28.79 2.74 -1.42
N THR A 402 -29.22 1.50 -1.39
CA THR A 402 -29.52 0.67 -2.56
C THR A 402 -31.03 0.39 -2.60
N TYR A 403 -31.71 0.86 -3.63
CA TYR A 403 -33.11 0.54 -3.88
C TYR A 403 -33.22 -0.73 -4.73
N ARG A 404 -33.92 -1.71 -4.23
CA ARG A 404 -34.21 -2.97 -4.92
C ARG A 404 -35.60 -2.96 -5.50
N PHE A 405 -35.69 -3.00 -6.83
CA PHE A 405 -36.97 -3.10 -7.53
C PHE A 405 -37.57 -4.49 -7.35
N THR A 406 -38.91 -4.57 -7.25
CA THR A 406 -39.63 -5.84 -7.12
C THR A 406 -40.05 -6.42 -8.45
N ASP A 407 -40.39 -5.57 -9.41
CA ASP A 407 -40.97 -5.95 -10.71
C ASP A 407 -39.91 -6.26 -11.77
N ILE A 408 -38.69 -5.77 -11.56
CA ILE A 408 -37.55 -6.02 -12.40
C ILE A 408 -36.33 -6.37 -11.50
N PRO A 409 -35.44 -7.27 -11.91
CA PRO A 409 -34.28 -7.67 -11.11
C PRO A 409 -33.15 -6.63 -11.15
N LEU A 410 -33.47 -5.41 -10.72
CA LEU A 410 -32.57 -4.23 -10.76
C LEU A 410 -32.37 -3.68 -9.34
N ASP A 411 -31.14 -3.52 -8.95
CA ASP A 411 -30.72 -2.76 -7.77
C ASP A 411 -30.07 -1.45 -8.24
N VAL A 412 -30.48 -0.33 -7.64
CA VAL A 412 -29.93 1.01 -7.90
C VAL A 412 -29.33 1.57 -6.62
N THR A 413 -28.04 1.80 -6.63
CA THR A 413 -27.31 2.40 -5.50
C THR A 413 -27.09 3.89 -5.77
N ILE A 414 -27.40 4.73 -4.78
CA ILE A 414 -27.05 6.15 -4.78
C ILE A 414 -26.18 6.42 -3.58
N GLY A 415 -25.04 7.04 -3.83
CA GLY A 415 -24.10 7.50 -2.80
C GLY A 415 -23.86 9.01 -2.95
N LEU A 416 -23.78 9.70 -1.84
CA LEU A 416 -23.48 11.13 -1.76
C LEU A 416 -22.41 11.33 -0.70
N ARG A 417 -21.40 12.13 -1.01
CA ARG A 417 -20.36 12.51 -0.06
C ARG A 417 -20.02 13.98 -0.19
N GLY A 418 -19.80 14.64 0.95
CA GLY A 418 -19.18 15.95 1.04
C GLY A 418 -17.85 15.82 1.75
N ASP A 419 -16.77 16.25 1.12
CA ASP A 419 -15.43 16.29 1.69
C ASP A 419 -14.99 17.73 1.96
N PHE A 420 -14.35 17.95 3.11
CA PHE A 420 -13.75 19.21 3.52
C PHE A 420 -12.28 18.98 3.81
N TYR A 421 -11.43 19.71 3.13
CA TYR A 421 -9.98 19.65 3.26
C TYR A 421 -9.43 20.99 3.73
N GLN A 422 -8.49 20.96 4.67
CA GLN A 422 -7.75 22.11 5.14
C GLN A 422 -6.26 21.78 5.23
N ALA A 423 -5.43 22.69 4.73
CA ALA A 423 -3.99 22.71 4.93
C ALA A 423 -3.66 23.91 5.84
N LEU A 424 -3.11 23.64 7.01
CA LEU A 424 -3.01 24.56 8.13
C LEU A 424 -1.59 24.59 8.70
N ASN A 425 -1.23 25.71 9.33
CA ASN A 425 -0.05 25.82 10.18
C ASN A 425 1.26 25.43 9.48
N ALA A 426 1.32 25.58 8.15
CA ALA A 426 2.50 25.21 7.40
C ALA A 426 3.53 26.36 7.41
N ASN A 427 4.79 25.97 7.57
CA ASN A 427 5.93 26.87 7.40
C ASN A 427 7.14 26.11 6.89
N VAL A 428 8.00 26.80 6.15
CA VAL A 428 9.30 26.28 5.71
C VAL A 428 10.38 27.26 6.12
N LEU A 429 11.33 26.76 6.88
CA LEU A 429 12.47 27.52 7.39
C LEU A 429 13.76 26.98 6.76
N THR A 430 14.54 27.85 6.15
CA THR A 430 15.95 27.58 5.80
C THR A 430 16.84 28.10 6.92
N VAL A 431 17.41 27.21 7.73
CA VAL A 431 18.06 27.55 8.99
C VAL A 431 19.25 28.47 8.80
N ASN A 432 20.08 28.21 7.78
CA ASN A 432 21.33 28.96 7.57
C ASN A 432 21.11 30.37 7.00
N SER A 433 19.97 30.64 6.40
CA SER A 433 19.59 31.97 5.91
C SER A 433 18.67 32.73 6.85
N ALA A 434 18.21 32.07 7.93
CA ALA A 434 17.13 32.52 8.80
C ALA A 434 15.85 32.92 8.03
N THR A 435 15.71 32.40 6.80
CA THR A 435 14.53 32.65 5.97
C THR A 435 13.42 31.73 6.41
N ASN A 436 12.39 32.32 7.05
CA ASN A 436 11.15 31.62 7.37
C ASN A 436 10.08 32.06 6.37
N VAL A 437 9.56 31.09 5.62
CA VAL A 437 8.47 31.30 4.66
C VAL A 437 7.18 30.75 5.27
N PRO A 438 6.35 31.60 5.89
CA PRO A 438 5.03 31.19 6.34
C PRO A 438 4.18 30.84 5.12
N VAL A 439 3.54 29.69 5.17
CA VAL A 439 2.63 29.22 4.13
C VAL A 439 1.21 29.58 4.54
N ALA A 440 0.49 30.25 3.66
CA ALA A 440 -0.91 30.61 3.92
C ALA A 440 -1.76 29.33 4.08
N ASN A 441 -2.66 29.35 5.04
CA ASN A 441 -3.65 28.29 5.16
C ASN A 441 -4.52 28.22 3.91
N SER A 442 -4.85 27.00 3.47
CA SER A 442 -5.74 26.77 2.33
C SER A 442 -6.83 25.77 2.69
N SER A 443 -7.93 25.82 1.97
CA SER A 443 -9.04 24.90 2.14
C SER A 443 -9.71 24.61 0.80
N ALA A 444 -10.31 23.44 0.70
CA ALA A 444 -11.14 23.04 -0.43
C ALA A 444 -12.29 22.16 0.06
N SER A 445 -13.37 22.15 -0.71
CA SER A 445 -14.49 21.25 -0.48
C SER A 445 -14.87 20.55 -1.78
N SER A 446 -15.40 19.33 -1.66
CA SER A 446 -15.88 18.55 -2.79
C SER A 446 -17.25 17.98 -2.47
N PHE A 447 -18.10 17.90 -3.49
CA PHE A 447 -19.33 17.11 -3.45
C PHE A 447 -19.20 15.98 -4.47
N ASP A 448 -19.26 14.76 -3.99
CA ASP A 448 -18.88 13.55 -4.72
C ASP A 448 -20.08 12.58 -4.79
N PRO A 449 -21.00 12.79 -5.77
CA PRO A 449 -22.13 11.91 -6.02
C PRO A 449 -21.67 10.63 -6.74
N ARG A 450 -22.42 9.57 -6.49
CA ARG A 450 -22.26 8.27 -7.12
C ARG A 450 -23.63 7.67 -7.44
N ILE A 451 -23.73 7.00 -8.59
CA ILE A 451 -24.81 6.10 -8.95
C ILE A 451 -24.23 4.77 -9.41
N GLY A 452 -24.86 3.69 -8.99
CA GLY A 452 -24.52 2.34 -9.39
C GLY A 452 -25.77 1.54 -9.75
N LEU A 453 -25.64 0.65 -10.71
CA LEU A 453 -26.69 -0.21 -11.22
C LEU A 453 -26.21 -1.66 -11.20
N GLN A 454 -27.05 -2.56 -10.70
CA GLN A 454 -26.84 -4.01 -10.78
C GLN A 454 -28.12 -4.66 -11.30
N PHE A 455 -28.05 -5.30 -12.46
CA PHE A 455 -29.16 -5.95 -13.11
C PHE A 455 -28.91 -7.45 -13.25
N GLN A 456 -29.72 -8.26 -12.58
CA GLN A 456 -29.68 -9.72 -12.68
C GLN A 456 -30.36 -10.15 -14.00
N MET A 457 -29.54 -10.28 -15.07
CA MET A 457 -30.04 -10.60 -16.41
C MET A 457 -30.55 -12.03 -16.51
N THR A 458 -29.83 -12.97 -15.88
CA THR A 458 -30.19 -14.39 -15.73
C THR A 458 -29.69 -14.91 -14.38
N ASP A 459 -30.00 -16.14 -14.02
CA ASP A 459 -29.47 -16.77 -12.80
C ASP A 459 -27.93 -16.85 -12.76
N THR A 460 -27.29 -16.71 -13.93
CA THR A 460 -25.84 -16.84 -14.09
C THR A 460 -25.14 -15.55 -14.51
N VAL A 461 -25.87 -14.51 -14.92
CA VAL A 461 -25.31 -13.27 -15.46
C VAL A 461 -25.87 -12.07 -14.73
N VAL A 462 -24.98 -11.27 -14.16
CA VAL A 462 -25.26 -9.95 -13.58
C VAL A 462 -24.58 -8.88 -14.43
N LEU A 463 -25.32 -7.89 -14.86
CA LEU A 463 -24.77 -6.68 -15.47
C LEU A 463 -24.62 -5.61 -14.39
N ARG A 464 -23.53 -4.84 -14.45
CA ARG A 464 -23.27 -3.75 -13.52
C ARG A 464 -22.75 -2.53 -14.25
N ALA A 465 -23.08 -1.35 -13.72
CA ALA A 465 -22.56 -0.08 -14.19
C ALA A 465 -22.48 0.90 -13.02
N ALA A 466 -21.50 1.79 -13.06
CA ALA A 466 -21.39 2.86 -12.08
C ALA A 466 -20.84 4.13 -12.74
N ALA A 467 -21.29 5.28 -12.22
CA ALA A 467 -20.70 6.57 -12.50
C ALA A 467 -20.49 7.30 -11.17
N TYR A 468 -19.36 7.99 -11.06
CA TYR A 468 -18.98 8.61 -9.79
C TYR A 468 -18.09 9.83 -10.02
N ARG A 469 -18.16 10.76 -9.08
CA ARG A 469 -17.16 11.80 -8.90
C ARG A 469 -16.35 11.52 -7.64
N ASN A 470 -15.09 11.87 -7.66
CA ASN A 470 -14.25 11.74 -6.48
C ASN A 470 -13.13 12.80 -6.44
N PHE A 471 -12.50 12.89 -5.28
CA PHE A 471 -11.60 13.94 -4.87
C PHE A 471 -10.35 13.34 -4.22
N SER A 472 -9.19 13.97 -4.43
CA SER A 472 -7.97 13.67 -3.67
C SER A 472 -7.20 14.96 -3.37
N SER A 473 -6.95 15.21 -2.08
CA SER A 473 -6.10 16.32 -1.65
C SER A 473 -4.65 16.13 -2.11
N PRO A 474 -3.84 17.19 -2.24
CA PRO A 474 -2.39 17.05 -2.42
C PRO A 474 -1.74 16.32 -1.24
N GLY A 475 -0.63 15.64 -1.47
CA GLY A 475 0.22 15.06 -0.41
C GLY A 475 1.02 16.15 0.32
N MET A 476 1.28 15.94 1.61
CA MET A 476 2.07 16.92 2.37
C MET A 476 3.52 17.02 1.86
N ASN A 477 4.12 15.89 1.47
CA ASN A 477 5.44 15.89 0.82
C ASN A 477 5.44 16.63 -0.52
N GLN A 478 4.34 16.60 -1.27
CA GLN A 478 4.21 17.31 -2.54
C GLN A 478 4.15 18.84 -2.34
N MET A 479 3.55 19.28 -1.21
CA MET A 479 3.38 20.69 -0.88
C MET A 479 4.61 21.30 -0.18
N TYR A 480 5.23 20.57 0.73
CA TYR A 480 6.14 21.20 1.73
C TYR A 480 7.56 20.63 1.71
N ARG A 481 7.81 19.44 1.14
CA ARG A 481 9.14 18.86 1.14
C ARG A 481 10.04 19.55 0.11
N SER A 482 11.19 20.04 0.58
CA SER A 482 12.25 20.53 -0.30
C SER A 482 13.52 19.69 -0.12
N PHE A 483 14.19 19.40 -1.21
CA PHE A 483 15.46 18.71 -1.21
C PHE A 483 16.28 19.08 -2.44
N ALA A 484 17.58 18.78 -2.39
CA ALA A 484 18.46 19.01 -3.52
C ALA A 484 19.24 17.73 -3.85
N SER A 485 19.50 17.54 -5.13
CA SER A 485 20.34 16.47 -5.65
C SER A 485 21.15 17.00 -6.82
N GLY A 486 22.46 17.05 -6.67
CA GLY A 486 23.34 17.68 -7.66
C GLY A 486 23.07 19.17 -7.84
N THR A 487 22.88 19.61 -9.09
CA THR A 487 22.47 20.97 -9.44
C THR A 487 20.96 21.16 -9.49
N SER A 488 20.20 20.15 -9.09
CA SER A 488 18.74 20.17 -9.09
C SER A 488 18.21 20.46 -7.68
N TYR A 489 17.32 21.42 -7.58
CA TYR A 489 16.57 21.76 -6.38
C TYR A 489 15.09 21.42 -6.55
N THR A 490 14.52 20.70 -5.64
CA THR A 490 13.07 20.47 -5.56
C THR A 490 12.45 21.54 -4.66
N ALA A 491 11.68 22.41 -5.29
CA ALA A 491 11.00 23.51 -4.61
C ALA A 491 9.64 23.07 -4.06
N ILE A 492 9.26 23.65 -2.94
CA ILE A 492 7.92 23.48 -2.37
C ILE A 492 6.85 24.10 -3.28
N ASN A 493 5.63 23.54 -3.24
CA ASN A 493 4.45 24.15 -3.86
C ASN A 493 3.23 24.10 -2.95
N PRO A 494 3.06 25.09 -2.05
CA PRO A 494 1.91 25.13 -1.15
C PRO A 494 0.59 25.47 -1.86
N ASN A 495 0.62 25.85 -3.13
CA ASN A 495 -0.55 26.26 -3.91
C ASN A 495 -1.19 25.12 -4.69
N LEU A 496 -0.75 23.88 -4.47
CA LEU A 496 -1.35 22.72 -5.13
C LEU A 496 -2.84 22.62 -4.83
N GLN A 497 -3.61 22.44 -5.89
CA GLN A 497 -5.04 22.22 -5.83
C GLN A 497 -5.35 20.73 -5.76
N PRO A 498 -6.43 20.34 -5.08
CA PRO A 498 -6.89 18.96 -5.12
C PRO A 498 -7.20 18.48 -6.53
N MET A 499 -6.90 17.21 -6.78
CA MET A 499 -7.33 16.50 -7.99
C MET A 499 -8.80 16.13 -7.87
N THR A 500 -9.51 16.18 -8.97
CA THR A 500 -10.88 15.67 -9.09
C THR A 500 -10.98 14.70 -10.25
N ASN A 501 -11.88 13.74 -10.16
CA ASN A 501 -12.08 12.74 -11.18
C ASN A 501 -13.59 12.50 -11.42
N ILE A 502 -13.99 12.37 -12.66
CA ILE A 502 -15.28 11.80 -13.07
C ILE A 502 -14.98 10.47 -13.72
N GLY A 503 -15.48 9.41 -13.11
CA GLY A 503 -15.26 8.04 -13.55
C GLY A 503 -16.56 7.33 -13.87
N GLU A 504 -16.46 6.42 -14.81
CA GLU A 504 -17.54 5.54 -15.23
C GLU A 504 -17.02 4.14 -15.50
N GLU A 505 -17.81 3.15 -15.18
CA GLU A 505 -17.50 1.76 -15.50
C GLU A 505 -18.77 0.97 -15.82
N ALA A 506 -18.60 -0.03 -16.67
CA ALA A 506 -19.64 -1.01 -16.95
C ALA A 506 -19.00 -2.40 -17.07
N GLY A 507 -19.73 -3.42 -16.66
CA GLY A 507 -19.23 -4.77 -16.68
C GLY A 507 -20.32 -5.81 -16.53
N PHE A 508 -19.89 -7.06 -16.55
CA PHE A 508 -20.74 -8.19 -16.21
C PHE A 508 -19.98 -9.19 -15.34
N ASP A 509 -20.75 -9.92 -14.53
CA ASP A 509 -20.30 -11.07 -13.77
C ASP A 509 -21.06 -12.30 -14.24
N PHE A 510 -20.33 -13.34 -14.59
CA PHE A 510 -20.86 -14.63 -15.02
C PHE A 510 -20.46 -15.71 -14.03
N LYS A 511 -21.42 -16.43 -13.48
CA LYS A 511 -21.18 -17.55 -12.55
C LYS A 511 -21.99 -18.75 -13.01
N TRP A 512 -21.25 -19.83 -13.37
CA TRP A 512 -21.89 -21.08 -13.79
C TRP A 512 -21.15 -22.26 -13.19
N ARG A 513 -21.83 -22.95 -12.31
CA ARG A 513 -21.24 -24.04 -11.50
C ARG A 513 -19.97 -23.54 -10.79
N GLU A 514 -18.84 -24.22 -11.05
CA GLU A 514 -17.53 -23.93 -10.47
C GLU A 514 -16.70 -22.90 -11.26
N PHE A 515 -17.27 -22.28 -12.30
CA PHE A 515 -16.61 -21.26 -13.11
C PHE A 515 -17.21 -19.88 -12.83
N ASN A 516 -16.34 -18.90 -12.66
CA ASN A 516 -16.73 -17.49 -12.57
C ASN A 516 -15.87 -16.64 -13.52
N LEU A 517 -16.47 -15.61 -14.07
CA LEU A 517 -15.83 -14.62 -14.94
C LEU A 517 -16.42 -13.25 -14.68
N SER A 518 -15.56 -12.28 -14.48
CA SER A 518 -15.93 -10.86 -14.39
C SER A 518 -15.20 -10.09 -15.47
N ALA A 519 -15.89 -9.23 -16.18
CA ALA A 519 -15.27 -8.30 -17.12
C ALA A 519 -15.78 -6.88 -16.87
N THR A 520 -14.89 -5.90 -16.95
CA THR A 520 -15.18 -4.49 -16.69
C THR A 520 -14.44 -3.63 -17.70
N ILE A 521 -15.14 -2.67 -18.29
CA ILE A 521 -14.53 -1.52 -18.97
C ILE A 521 -14.61 -0.31 -18.03
N PHE A 522 -13.60 0.53 -18.03
CA PHE A 522 -13.57 1.73 -17.19
C PHE A 522 -12.98 2.92 -17.95
N ASN A 523 -13.46 4.11 -17.58
CA ASN A 523 -12.94 5.39 -18.04
C ASN A 523 -12.98 6.41 -16.89
N ASN A 524 -11.89 7.14 -16.69
CA ASN A 524 -11.76 8.14 -15.66
C ASN A 524 -11.11 9.39 -16.24
N ASN A 525 -11.72 10.54 -16.00
CA ASN A 525 -11.24 11.85 -16.46
C ASN A 525 -10.84 12.68 -15.26
N LEU A 526 -9.54 12.94 -15.13
CA LEU A 526 -8.95 13.68 -14.02
C LEU A 526 -8.67 15.11 -14.42
N ASP A 527 -9.05 16.03 -13.55
CA ASP A 527 -8.64 17.43 -13.59
C ASP A 527 -7.66 17.75 -12.45
N ASN A 528 -6.84 18.78 -12.67
CA ASN A 528 -5.80 19.21 -11.74
C ASN A 528 -4.80 18.07 -11.41
N PHE A 529 -4.49 17.22 -12.40
CA PHE A 529 -3.53 16.12 -12.20
C PHE A 529 -2.20 16.66 -11.66
N ILE A 530 -1.73 16.09 -10.55
CA ILE A 530 -0.48 16.49 -9.92
C ILE A 530 0.63 15.58 -10.42
N ASP A 531 1.72 16.19 -10.94
CA ASP A 531 2.93 15.45 -11.31
C ASP A 531 4.19 16.22 -10.90
N PHE A 532 5.31 15.50 -10.90
CA PHE A 532 6.62 16.02 -10.54
C PHE A 532 7.37 16.48 -11.79
N VAL A 533 7.45 17.79 -12.01
CA VAL A 533 7.94 18.38 -13.26
C VAL A 533 9.19 19.21 -13.08
N THR A 534 9.99 19.30 -14.14
CA THR A 534 11.12 20.22 -14.22
C THR A 534 10.61 21.59 -14.66
N VAL A 535 10.62 22.56 -13.75
CA VAL A 535 10.17 23.93 -13.99
C VAL A 535 11.26 24.76 -14.68
N CYS A 536 12.50 24.56 -14.26
CA CYS A 536 13.69 25.20 -14.87
C CYS A 536 14.71 24.12 -15.19
N ASN A 537 15.13 24.02 -16.45
CA ASN A 537 16.11 23.03 -16.89
C ASN A 537 17.42 23.73 -17.25
N THR A 538 18.47 23.50 -16.47
CA THR A 538 19.82 24.09 -16.63
C THR A 538 19.82 25.59 -16.95
N ASN A 539 18.89 26.34 -16.37
CA ASN A 539 18.67 27.76 -16.61
C ASN A 539 18.73 28.54 -15.29
N ALA A 540 19.88 29.19 -15.06
CA ALA A 540 20.11 29.94 -13.81
C ALA A 540 19.16 31.14 -13.64
N ALA A 541 18.79 31.84 -14.73
CA ALA A 541 17.86 32.94 -14.65
C ALA A 541 16.43 32.52 -14.27
N CYS A 542 16.00 31.38 -14.82
CA CYS A 542 14.72 30.74 -14.43
C CYS A 542 14.76 30.25 -12.96
N ALA A 543 15.87 29.63 -12.55
CA ALA A 543 16.03 29.07 -11.22
C ALA A 543 16.16 30.13 -10.11
N ALA A 544 16.71 31.30 -10.44
CA ALA A 544 17.07 32.35 -9.46
C ALA A 544 15.94 32.73 -8.47
N PRO A 545 14.66 32.89 -8.86
CA PRO A 545 13.59 33.21 -7.90
C PRO A 545 13.40 32.11 -6.87
N PHE A 546 13.44 30.83 -7.26
CA PHE A 546 13.28 29.68 -6.36
C PHE A 546 14.47 29.53 -5.41
N ILE A 547 15.69 29.69 -5.95
CA ILE A 547 16.94 29.55 -5.23
C ILE A 547 17.09 30.67 -4.19
N THR A 548 16.77 31.92 -4.57
CA THR A 548 16.81 33.08 -3.67
C THR A 548 15.76 32.93 -2.56
N ALA A 549 14.54 32.51 -2.90
CA ALA A 549 13.48 32.28 -1.91
C ALA A 549 13.84 31.18 -0.91
N ALA A 550 14.59 30.17 -1.35
CA ALA A 550 15.07 29.08 -0.50
C ALA A 550 16.39 29.41 0.22
N GLY A 551 17.00 30.57 0.00
CA GLY A 551 18.31 30.93 0.60
C GLY A 551 19.47 30.04 0.15
N LEU A 552 19.39 29.49 -1.07
CA LEU A 552 20.37 28.56 -1.61
C LEU A 552 21.45 29.23 -2.47
N SER A 553 22.54 28.51 -2.68
CA SER A 553 23.62 28.93 -3.59
C SER A 553 23.14 29.04 -5.04
N PRO A 554 23.62 30.01 -5.82
CA PRO A 554 23.32 30.13 -7.26
C PRO A 554 23.79 28.96 -8.14
N SER A 555 24.48 27.97 -7.57
CA SER A 555 24.93 26.78 -8.29
C SER A 555 23.78 25.86 -8.74
N PHE A 556 22.59 26.00 -8.16
CA PHE A 556 21.41 25.27 -8.59
C PHE A 556 20.81 25.92 -9.84
N THR A 557 20.78 25.18 -10.94
CA THR A 557 20.31 25.66 -12.26
C THR A 557 19.10 24.92 -12.77
N THR A 558 18.77 23.80 -12.14
CA THR A 558 17.58 23.01 -12.44
C THR A 558 16.65 23.08 -11.23
N VAL A 559 15.38 23.40 -11.48
CA VAL A 559 14.34 23.41 -10.46
C VAL A 559 13.25 22.42 -10.83
N ARG A 560 12.94 21.53 -9.90
CA ARG A 560 11.82 20.60 -10.01
C ARG A 560 10.76 20.95 -8.97
N GLN A 561 9.52 20.63 -9.27
CA GLN A 561 8.41 20.96 -8.38
C GLN A 561 7.20 20.06 -8.67
N TYR A 562 6.42 19.74 -7.65
CA TYR A 562 5.08 19.19 -7.88
C TYR A 562 4.14 20.28 -8.35
N ASN A 563 3.39 20.04 -9.41
CA ASN A 563 2.45 21.02 -9.97
C ASN A 563 1.17 20.33 -10.45
N ASN A 564 0.07 21.09 -10.50
CA ASN A 564 -1.13 20.70 -11.21
C ASN A 564 -0.85 20.88 -12.72
N VAL A 565 -0.52 19.80 -13.41
CA VAL A 565 0.01 19.86 -14.78
C VAL A 565 -1.06 19.88 -15.87
N GLY A 566 -2.33 19.68 -15.52
CA GLY A 566 -3.43 19.69 -16.47
C GLY A 566 -4.44 18.57 -16.21
N SER A 567 -5.01 18.02 -17.27
CA SER A 567 -6.00 16.94 -17.22
C SER A 567 -5.40 15.63 -17.74
N ALA A 568 -5.88 14.50 -17.20
CA ALA A 568 -5.44 13.16 -17.59
C ALA A 568 -6.64 12.22 -17.75
N VAL A 569 -6.46 11.17 -18.56
CA VAL A 569 -7.44 10.10 -18.74
C VAL A 569 -6.81 8.77 -18.37
N PHE A 570 -7.56 7.94 -17.65
CA PHE A 570 -7.22 6.56 -17.28
C PHE A 570 -8.36 5.64 -17.72
N GLN A 571 -8.11 4.82 -18.73
CA GLN A 571 -9.12 3.94 -19.32
C GLN A 571 -8.58 2.55 -19.58
N GLY A 572 -9.45 1.54 -19.60
CA GLY A 572 -9.00 0.17 -19.85
C GLY A 572 -10.08 -0.88 -19.70
N ILE A 573 -9.61 -2.12 -19.72
CA ILE A 573 -10.45 -3.31 -19.60
C ILE A 573 -9.82 -4.22 -18.55
N GLU A 574 -10.63 -4.80 -17.69
CA GLU A 574 -10.26 -5.85 -16.74
C GLU A 574 -11.08 -7.11 -17.02
N ILE A 575 -10.43 -8.26 -17.05
CA ILE A 575 -11.06 -9.58 -17.14
C ILE A 575 -10.47 -10.44 -16.04
N ILE A 576 -11.31 -11.03 -15.20
CA ILE A 576 -10.91 -11.84 -14.05
C ILE A 576 -11.73 -13.11 -14.07
N GLY A 577 -11.08 -14.28 -14.05
CA GLY A 577 -11.74 -15.56 -14.05
C GLY A 577 -11.19 -16.50 -12.98
N GLY A 578 -12.06 -17.35 -12.47
CA GLY A 578 -11.74 -18.45 -11.56
C GLY A 578 -12.48 -19.72 -11.95
N TRP A 579 -11.83 -20.86 -11.81
CA TRP A 579 -12.39 -22.14 -12.15
C TRP A 579 -11.89 -23.24 -11.21
N GLN A 580 -12.81 -23.92 -10.54
CA GLN A 580 -12.53 -25.19 -9.88
C GLN A 580 -12.58 -26.31 -10.94
N ALA A 581 -11.47 -26.47 -11.67
CA ALA A 581 -11.41 -27.35 -12.83
C ALA A 581 -11.59 -28.85 -12.46
N LEU A 582 -11.04 -29.24 -11.32
CA LEU A 582 -11.22 -30.53 -10.68
C LEU A 582 -11.50 -30.33 -9.19
N LYS A 583 -11.89 -31.36 -8.47
CA LYS A 583 -12.10 -31.27 -7.01
C LYS A 583 -10.85 -30.81 -6.26
N ASP A 584 -9.70 -31.12 -6.78
CA ASP A 584 -8.37 -30.88 -6.23
C ASP A 584 -7.56 -29.83 -7.02
N LEU A 585 -8.09 -29.28 -8.12
CA LEU A 585 -7.41 -28.30 -8.97
C LEU A 585 -8.23 -27.04 -9.16
N ARG A 586 -7.74 -25.94 -8.65
CA ARG A 586 -8.28 -24.58 -8.84
C ARG A 586 -7.36 -23.76 -9.76
N LEU A 587 -7.96 -23.07 -10.70
CA LEU A 587 -7.30 -22.17 -11.63
C LEU A 587 -7.87 -20.76 -11.49
N ASN A 588 -7.03 -19.74 -11.63
CA ASN A 588 -7.44 -18.35 -11.75
C ASN A 588 -6.62 -17.65 -12.83
N ALA A 589 -7.20 -16.62 -13.43
CA ALA A 589 -6.51 -15.78 -14.40
C ALA A 589 -7.08 -14.37 -14.39
N GLY A 590 -6.24 -13.39 -14.72
CA GLY A 590 -6.63 -12.03 -14.87
C GLY A 590 -5.86 -11.34 -15.99
N PHE A 591 -6.55 -10.46 -16.68
CA PHE A 591 -5.98 -9.62 -17.72
C PHE A 591 -6.48 -8.19 -17.52
N THR A 592 -5.56 -7.23 -17.54
CA THR A 592 -5.91 -5.81 -17.43
C THR A 592 -5.17 -5.03 -18.50
N THR A 593 -5.87 -4.16 -19.20
CA THR A 593 -5.24 -3.10 -20.00
C THR A 593 -5.44 -1.77 -19.29
N THR A 594 -4.44 -0.90 -19.38
CA THR A 594 -4.53 0.46 -18.83
C THR A 594 -3.84 1.44 -19.78
N ARG A 595 -4.62 2.36 -20.33
CA ARG A 595 -4.10 3.52 -21.05
C ARG A 595 -4.30 4.75 -20.17
N ALA A 596 -3.17 5.31 -19.70
CA ALA A 596 -3.14 6.50 -18.86
C ALA A 596 -2.32 7.58 -19.57
N TYR A 597 -2.87 8.77 -19.80
CA TYR A 597 -2.20 9.82 -20.55
C TYR A 597 -2.74 11.21 -20.21
N LEU A 598 -1.89 12.23 -20.38
CA LEU A 598 -2.33 13.62 -20.28
C LEU A 598 -3.16 14.00 -21.53
N THR A 599 -4.29 14.66 -21.33
CA THR A 599 -5.14 15.20 -22.39
C THR A 599 -4.88 16.68 -22.64
N SER A 600 -4.44 17.38 -21.61
CA SER A 600 -4.00 18.77 -21.68
C SER A 600 -2.87 18.99 -20.68
N THR A 601 -2.01 19.94 -20.95
CA THR A 601 -0.95 20.35 -20.04
C THR A 601 -0.79 21.87 -19.98
N ASN A 602 -0.58 22.39 -18.78
CA ASN A 602 -0.23 23.80 -18.52
C ASN A 602 1.28 24.03 -18.64
N TYR A 603 2.08 22.98 -18.88
CA TYR A 603 3.52 22.99 -18.95
C TYR A 603 3.99 22.60 -20.36
N PRO A 604 4.36 23.59 -21.21
CA PRO A 604 4.78 23.32 -22.60
C PRO A 604 6.00 22.39 -22.72
N ALA A 605 6.82 22.31 -21.67
CA ALA A 605 7.96 21.38 -21.61
C ALA A 605 7.51 19.91 -21.45
N LEU A 606 6.25 19.67 -21.10
CA LEU A 606 5.63 18.36 -21.09
C LEU A 606 4.87 18.16 -22.40
N GLU A 607 5.57 18.06 -23.52
CA GLU A 607 4.97 17.73 -24.83
C GLU A 607 4.43 16.28 -24.91
N PHE A 608 4.02 15.70 -23.78
CA PHE A 608 3.63 14.30 -23.65
C PHE A 608 2.11 14.07 -23.60
N THR A 609 1.31 14.99 -24.15
CA THR A 609 -0.14 14.75 -24.31
C THR A 609 -0.38 13.55 -25.23
N GLY A 610 -1.29 12.66 -24.79
CA GLY A 610 -1.63 11.44 -25.51
C GLY A 610 -0.66 10.27 -25.36
N VAL A 611 0.47 10.47 -24.66
CA VAL A 611 1.49 9.45 -24.42
C VAL A 611 1.27 8.78 -23.08
N GLN A 612 1.58 7.49 -22.97
CA GLN A 612 1.41 6.70 -21.75
C GLN A 612 2.19 7.32 -20.57
N LEU A 613 1.54 7.50 -19.43
CA LEU A 613 2.19 7.97 -18.20
C LEU A 613 3.24 6.98 -17.68
N GLY A 614 4.23 7.49 -16.99
CA GLY A 614 5.26 6.68 -16.33
C GLY A 614 4.67 5.76 -15.26
N GLN A 615 5.33 4.62 -15.02
CA GLN A 615 4.99 3.60 -14.03
C GLN A 615 3.61 2.94 -14.23
N VAL A 616 3.03 3.05 -15.41
CA VAL A 616 1.77 2.42 -15.79
C VAL A 616 2.00 1.45 -16.97
N PRO A 617 2.15 0.14 -16.72
CA PRO A 617 2.17 -0.85 -17.78
C PRO A 617 0.87 -0.82 -18.60
N SER A 618 0.98 -0.87 -19.93
CA SER A 618 -0.20 -0.83 -20.80
C SER A 618 -1.08 -2.07 -20.71
N TRP A 619 -0.54 -3.17 -20.24
CA TRP A 619 -1.29 -4.39 -19.89
C TRP A 619 -0.58 -5.21 -18.83
N THR A 620 -1.35 -6.03 -18.11
CA THR A 620 -0.82 -7.05 -17.20
C THR A 620 -1.64 -8.33 -17.34
N VAL A 621 -0.96 -9.48 -17.25
CA VAL A 621 -1.57 -10.81 -17.15
C VAL A 621 -1.14 -11.42 -15.83
N THR A 622 -2.09 -11.98 -15.11
CA THR A 622 -1.84 -12.84 -13.94
C THR A 622 -2.52 -14.18 -14.14
N ALA A 623 -1.90 -15.25 -13.68
CA ALA A 623 -2.52 -16.56 -13.64
C ALA A 623 -2.06 -17.31 -12.40
N GLY A 624 -2.91 -18.20 -11.89
CA GLY A 624 -2.61 -19.04 -10.74
C GLY A 624 -3.22 -20.42 -10.88
N ALA A 625 -2.54 -21.40 -10.32
CA ALA A 625 -3.02 -22.77 -10.17
C ALA A 625 -2.73 -23.25 -8.75
N GLU A 626 -3.70 -23.87 -8.12
CA GLU A 626 -3.56 -24.59 -6.85
C GLU A 626 -4.04 -26.01 -7.05
N TRP A 627 -3.14 -26.98 -6.85
CA TRP A 627 -3.42 -28.40 -6.97
C TRP A 627 -3.18 -29.10 -5.64
N ARG A 628 -4.21 -29.78 -5.13
CA ARG A 628 -4.19 -30.55 -3.86
C ARG A 628 -4.42 -32.03 -4.11
N PRO A 629 -3.41 -32.77 -4.63
CA PRO A 629 -3.56 -34.20 -4.92
C PRO A 629 -3.88 -35.02 -3.68
N LEU A 630 -3.51 -34.54 -2.51
CA LEU A 630 -3.84 -35.07 -1.19
C LEU A 630 -4.32 -33.95 -0.27
N PRO A 631 -5.15 -34.22 0.73
CA PRO A 631 -5.58 -33.21 1.69
C PRO A 631 -4.43 -32.51 2.42
N GLU A 632 -3.31 -33.21 2.62
CA GLU A 632 -2.12 -32.74 3.31
C GLU A 632 -1.11 -32.05 2.38
N LEU A 633 -1.25 -32.17 1.04
CA LEU A 633 -0.25 -31.70 0.09
C LEU A 633 -0.86 -30.73 -0.92
N ALA A 634 -0.32 -29.54 -1.01
CA ALA A 634 -0.70 -28.52 -1.99
C ALA A 634 0.52 -28.07 -2.80
N PHE A 635 0.33 -27.96 -4.12
CA PHE A 635 1.23 -27.30 -5.03
C PHE A 635 0.56 -26.05 -5.56
N THR A 636 1.30 -24.95 -5.64
CA THR A 636 0.84 -23.69 -6.21
C THR A 636 1.79 -23.21 -7.29
N ALA A 637 1.24 -22.59 -8.31
CA ALA A 637 2.00 -21.90 -9.33
C ALA A 637 1.33 -20.56 -9.61
N THR A 638 2.10 -19.49 -9.70
CA THR A 638 1.62 -18.18 -10.12
C THR A 638 2.46 -17.67 -11.29
N LEU A 639 1.79 -16.93 -12.18
CA LEU A 639 2.41 -16.26 -13.31
C LEU A 639 2.00 -14.80 -13.29
N ARG A 640 2.95 -13.92 -13.56
CA ARG A 640 2.72 -12.52 -13.87
C ARG A 640 3.51 -12.11 -15.09
N SER A 641 2.84 -11.46 -16.05
CA SER A 641 3.48 -10.94 -17.25
C SER A 641 3.04 -9.51 -17.51
N PHE A 642 3.98 -8.68 -17.95
CA PHE A 642 3.77 -7.28 -18.26
C PHE A 642 4.72 -6.81 -19.37
N PRO A 643 4.36 -5.78 -20.16
CA PRO A 643 5.20 -5.22 -21.21
C PRO A 643 6.30 -4.34 -20.61
N ALA A 644 7.21 -3.88 -21.45
CA ALA A 644 8.06 -2.76 -21.12
C ALA A 644 7.21 -1.52 -20.83
N TYR A 645 7.63 -0.71 -19.85
CA TYR A 645 6.91 0.47 -19.41
C TYR A 645 7.89 1.57 -19.00
N TRP A 646 7.49 2.83 -19.16
CA TRP A 646 8.32 3.96 -18.80
C TRP A 646 8.38 4.16 -17.28
N ASN A 647 9.56 4.47 -16.77
CA ASN A 647 9.77 4.75 -15.34
C ASN A 647 9.28 6.16 -14.96
N ASP A 648 9.24 7.05 -15.90
CA ASP A 648 8.87 8.47 -15.71
C ASP A 648 8.01 8.98 -16.87
N THR A 649 7.25 10.04 -16.63
CA THR A 649 6.38 10.67 -17.63
C THR A 649 7.19 11.29 -18.78
N GLY A 650 8.45 11.67 -18.55
CA GLY A 650 9.35 12.20 -19.56
C GLY A 650 9.95 11.16 -20.50
N HIS A 651 9.61 9.87 -20.32
CA HIS A 651 10.07 8.75 -21.15
C HIS A 651 11.60 8.67 -21.25
N THR A 652 12.31 9.01 -20.17
CA THR A 652 13.78 9.01 -20.16
C THR A 652 14.36 7.63 -19.88
N GLN A 653 13.61 6.75 -19.19
CA GLN A 653 14.03 5.40 -18.86
C GLN A 653 12.94 4.39 -19.11
N LEU A 654 13.25 3.35 -19.87
CA LEU A 654 12.37 2.21 -20.15
C LEU A 654 12.70 1.03 -19.23
N ASN A 655 11.74 0.58 -18.45
CA ASN A 655 11.80 -0.67 -17.70
C ASN A 655 11.46 -1.86 -18.59
N SER A 656 12.02 -3.03 -18.30
CA SER A 656 11.88 -4.21 -19.17
C SER A 656 10.51 -4.85 -19.09
N ALA A 657 10.08 -5.45 -20.19
CA ALA A 657 9.05 -6.49 -20.14
C ALA A 657 9.55 -7.69 -19.35
N ALA A 658 8.65 -8.36 -18.62
CA ALA A 658 8.98 -9.60 -17.94
C ALA A 658 7.78 -10.54 -17.84
N THR A 659 8.10 -11.84 -17.75
CA THR A 659 7.17 -12.89 -17.34
C THR A 659 7.81 -13.63 -16.17
N LEU A 660 7.18 -13.56 -15.02
CA LEU A 660 7.64 -14.13 -13.77
C LEU A 660 6.76 -15.33 -13.41
N ILE A 661 7.39 -16.43 -13.06
CA ILE A 661 6.72 -17.66 -12.63
C ILE A 661 7.23 -18.01 -11.24
N ASP A 662 6.29 -18.22 -10.31
CA ASP A 662 6.61 -18.61 -8.95
C ASP A 662 5.92 -19.93 -8.63
N LEU A 663 6.60 -20.78 -7.87
CA LEU A 663 6.11 -22.09 -7.45
C LEU A 663 6.11 -22.17 -5.92
N GLY A 664 5.09 -22.84 -5.38
CA GLY A 664 4.98 -23.14 -3.96
C GLY A 664 4.60 -24.59 -3.71
N VAL A 665 5.04 -25.12 -2.59
CA VAL A 665 4.61 -26.41 -2.04
C VAL A 665 4.32 -26.26 -0.56
N SER A 666 3.26 -26.89 -0.09
CA SER A 666 2.92 -26.96 1.34
C SER A 666 2.52 -28.41 1.66
N TYR A 667 3.11 -28.95 2.70
CA TYR A 667 2.84 -30.29 3.23
C TYR A 667 2.47 -30.20 4.71
N SER A 668 1.26 -30.67 5.06
CA SER A 668 0.71 -30.64 6.41
C SER A 668 0.63 -32.06 6.99
N PRO A 669 1.73 -32.66 7.46
CA PRO A 669 1.75 -34.05 7.99
C PRO A 669 0.86 -34.23 9.21
N ALA A 670 0.53 -33.15 9.89
CA ALA A 670 -0.39 -33.11 11.02
C ALA A 670 -1.14 -31.78 11.05
N LYS A 671 -2.31 -31.72 11.68
CA LYS A 671 -3.11 -30.48 11.82
C LYS A 671 -2.34 -29.31 12.45
N ALA A 672 -1.34 -29.63 13.26
CA ALA A 672 -0.51 -28.66 13.98
C ALA A 672 0.73 -28.23 13.22
N VAL A 673 1.12 -28.88 12.10
CA VAL A 673 2.41 -28.70 11.46
C VAL A 673 2.24 -28.51 9.97
N ASP A 674 2.79 -27.43 9.42
CA ASP A 674 2.94 -27.21 7.99
C ASP A 674 4.43 -27.04 7.67
N ILE A 675 4.91 -27.77 6.68
CA ILE A 675 6.23 -27.58 6.04
C ILE A 675 5.96 -26.97 4.68
N TYR A 676 6.62 -25.88 4.35
CA TYR A 676 6.38 -25.22 3.08
C TYR A 676 7.68 -24.76 2.41
N GLY A 677 7.61 -24.58 1.11
CA GLY A 677 8.68 -24.02 0.32
C GLY A 677 8.14 -23.23 -0.86
N SER A 678 8.88 -22.22 -1.28
CA SER A 678 8.57 -21.45 -2.48
C SER A 678 9.82 -21.12 -3.28
N ILE A 679 9.64 -20.98 -4.59
CA ILE A 679 10.63 -20.46 -5.52
C ILE A 679 9.95 -19.34 -6.28
N GLN A 680 10.50 -18.14 -6.21
CA GLN A 680 10.05 -16.98 -6.96
C GLN A 680 11.01 -16.70 -8.12
N ASN A 681 10.47 -16.17 -9.22
CA ASN A 681 11.20 -15.97 -10.48
C ASN A 681 11.95 -17.25 -10.91
N LEU A 682 11.21 -18.36 -11.05
CA LEU A 682 11.73 -19.70 -11.38
C LEU A 682 12.67 -19.69 -12.59
N THR A 683 12.38 -18.89 -13.60
CA THR A 683 13.17 -18.79 -14.84
C THR A 683 14.42 -17.93 -14.68
N ASN A 684 14.61 -17.33 -13.51
CA ASN A 684 15.66 -16.35 -13.21
C ASN A 684 15.71 -15.25 -14.30
N ALA A 685 14.52 -14.74 -14.66
CA ALA A 685 14.39 -13.67 -15.63
C ALA A 685 15.17 -12.44 -15.13
N ASN A 686 16.08 -11.96 -15.96
CA ASN A 686 16.83 -10.73 -15.69
C ASN A 686 16.12 -9.56 -16.37
N TYR A 687 15.59 -8.63 -15.60
CA TYR A 687 14.78 -7.52 -16.10
C TYR A 687 14.99 -6.26 -15.27
N LEU A 688 14.80 -5.11 -15.92
CA LEU A 688 14.86 -3.81 -15.27
C LEU A 688 13.49 -3.44 -14.70
N ALA A 689 13.40 -3.28 -13.40
CA ALA A 689 12.14 -3.07 -12.69
C ALA A 689 11.85 -1.59 -12.39
N MET A 690 12.89 -0.77 -12.25
CA MET A 690 12.76 0.66 -11.94
C MET A 690 14.06 1.40 -12.26
N GLY A 691 14.07 2.74 -12.08
CA GLY A 691 15.27 3.56 -12.16
C GLY A 691 15.66 4.17 -10.83
N TYR A 692 16.96 4.23 -10.59
CA TYR A 692 17.55 5.04 -9.53
C TYR A 692 18.25 6.25 -10.10
N THR A 693 18.24 7.34 -9.34
CA THR A 693 19.06 8.51 -9.65
C THR A 693 20.35 8.43 -8.83
N LEU A 694 21.49 8.28 -9.52
CA LEU A 694 22.80 8.46 -8.91
C LEU A 694 23.30 9.86 -9.19
N THR A 695 23.76 10.54 -8.15
CA THR A 695 24.34 11.87 -8.23
C THR A 695 25.85 11.76 -8.12
N SER A 696 26.57 12.33 -9.07
CA SER A 696 28.02 12.46 -9.03
C SER A 696 28.46 13.91 -9.14
N PHE A 697 29.56 14.24 -8.47
CA PHE A 697 30.18 15.56 -8.50
C PHE A 697 31.56 15.44 -9.14
N GLU A 698 31.74 15.92 -10.34
CA GLU A 698 33.04 15.99 -11.04
C GLU A 698 33.57 17.44 -11.00
N GLY A 699 34.31 17.80 -9.95
CA GLY A 699 34.79 19.17 -9.75
C GLY A 699 33.60 20.16 -9.62
N PRO A 700 33.58 21.23 -10.47
CA PRO A 700 32.44 22.14 -10.45
C PRO A 700 31.21 21.61 -11.21
N THR A 701 31.33 20.44 -11.85
CA THR A 701 30.26 19.85 -12.66
C THR A 701 29.55 18.75 -11.85
N VAL A 702 28.27 18.87 -11.74
CA VAL A 702 27.42 17.85 -11.12
C VAL A 702 26.66 17.12 -12.20
N SER A 703 26.80 15.81 -12.24
CA SER A 703 26.09 14.94 -13.17
C SER A 703 25.10 14.08 -12.40
N THR A 704 23.89 13.99 -12.92
CA THR A 704 22.86 13.10 -12.39
C THR A 704 22.58 12.01 -13.43
N THR A 705 22.91 10.78 -13.10
CA THR A 705 22.69 9.64 -13.98
C THR A 705 21.60 8.74 -13.43
N SER A 706 20.60 8.44 -14.25
CA SER A 706 19.62 7.43 -13.92
C SER A 706 20.21 6.04 -14.22
N ILE A 707 20.29 5.19 -13.20
CA ILE A 707 20.72 3.80 -13.35
C ILE A 707 19.50 2.89 -13.20
N PRO A 708 19.31 1.93 -14.11
CA PRO A 708 18.23 0.96 -13.97
C PRO A 708 18.49 0.00 -12.80
N ALA A 709 17.45 -0.38 -12.10
CA ALA A 709 17.48 -1.38 -11.05
C ALA A 709 16.89 -2.70 -11.52
N LEU A 710 17.58 -3.80 -11.17
CA LEU A 710 17.15 -5.15 -11.45
C LEU A 710 15.93 -5.52 -10.58
N GLY A 711 14.98 -6.23 -11.19
CA GLY A 711 13.92 -6.92 -10.46
C GLY A 711 14.49 -8.08 -9.64
N MET A 712 13.63 -8.68 -8.83
CA MET A 712 14.00 -9.79 -7.95
C MET A 712 14.51 -10.99 -8.77
N PRO A 713 15.73 -11.50 -8.51
CA PRO A 713 16.26 -12.70 -9.14
C PRO A 713 15.57 -13.95 -8.60
N LEU A 714 15.97 -15.13 -9.09
CA LEU A 714 15.50 -16.40 -8.53
C LEU A 714 15.75 -16.45 -7.03
N THR A 715 14.68 -16.63 -6.27
CA THR A 715 14.69 -16.65 -4.81
C THR A 715 13.95 -17.89 -4.32
N ALA A 716 14.57 -18.65 -3.43
CA ALA A 716 13.96 -19.82 -2.81
C ALA A 716 13.92 -19.63 -1.29
N ILE A 717 12.81 -20.05 -0.68
CA ILE A 717 12.63 -20.05 0.77
C ILE A 717 11.94 -21.32 1.22
N ALA A 718 12.30 -21.83 2.38
CA ALA A 718 11.62 -22.96 3.03
C ALA A 718 11.32 -22.62 4.49
N GLY A 719 10.22 -23.15 5.01
CA GLY A 719 9.78 -22.84 6.35
C GLY A 719 8.96 -23.95 7.01
N LEU A 720 8.78 -23.75 8.29
CA LEU A 720 8.02 -24.62 9.18
C LEU A 720 7.06 -23.75 10.01
N ARG A 721 5.79 -24.13 9.99
CA ARG A 721 4.76 -23.52 10.83
C ARG A 721 4.19 -24.55 11.77
N VAL A 722 4.09 -24.19 13.05
CA VAL A 722 3.50 -25.02 14.09
C VAL A 722 2.38 -24.28 14.81
N ARG A 723 1.35 -25.01 15.24
CA ARG A 723 0.15 -24.47 15.94
C ARG A 723 -0.22 -25.41 17.09
N PHE A 724 -0.41 -24.85 18.29
CA PHE A 724 -0.75 -25.57 19.50
C PHE A 724 -2.06 -25.06 20.11
#